data_d3cd869cbce18a8c78deb01bd21e3832
#
_entry.id   d3cd869cbce18a8c78deb01bd21e3832
#
_cell.length_a   1.000
_cell.length_b   1.000
_cell.length_c   1.000
_cell.angle_alpha   90.00
_cell.angle_beta   90.00
_cell.angle_gamma   90.00
#
_symmetry.space_group_name_H-M   'P 1'
#
loop_
_entity.id
_entity.type
_entity.pdbx_description
1 polymer ?
#
loop_
_entity_poly.entity_id
_entity_poly.type
_entity_poly.pdbx_seq_one_letter_code
_entity_poly.pdbx_strand_id
1 'polypeptide(L)'
;MDCRQDGTFGVRVAGLPAGGLEELRFARTWELVDELIEMEGEPEDGLADLLAAELAGKVETLRRLAGDDAFLRGLACFRPALSARLESWLAAPDAVPKLPALARLARHVARAAATTSPHAAFMISGLGRWSDDGPAETPAGRLRWKAVAEIELGTVWRVWEALSRRPGLREAVEVRANPSLWQDDGWLWFLGAGEPETLTRLPAEPTLTGVFAWLRGTTAPTVGALERAVAVPGLVERLLEVGVLERRRPFADQALDPLADLAAWVEEVLPGDSPDRPWLPTALREAVQATYGERIRHVAGWLLARLGDQAGVSGDKAGLGSAGGLGGAGGLGGAGGLGGAGGLGGAGGLGGGRARLADASVRLETAVSPEPPVVCGRDAWRPVLRDLDTVRRLVAVFDPDLLVKLAAAEHFLEQYGAGAAVPFLRFYRDAPASSPELRALLDRAGTPDGPAARRLAGLRRETWDALYGGPVDGRGVVTADPDVVDKLAASWPAFVRPPGSITCYGHLMPGPEFVLNAVTTGYGRGTGRTRYLLARAGLTTGDTAARWPVAECLGSFGDHLNLRPAAATPVEYPFTVTGEPGPALTELRVSYDAATQRLTLTDADGSPVLPAHLGMTGERVLPPAWSFLVRVFGEPPTAMPSPWGLGGTAAEVVLARPRLRVGSVVLARAGWRTVAAELPIPADGERDADFVLRTARWLRRHGIPRRFFARFGTAGPGGERRPMYVDVENHFLLLSLARAAARREGHVVLEEALPDPADAPAYGSHGRRVTEYVLEVSHSPETW
;
A
#
# COMPACT_ATOMS: atom_id res chain seq x y z
N MET A 1 -1.29 24.97 -16.99
CA MET A 1 -1.38 23.55 -16.59
C MET A 1 -0.07 22.91 -17.00
N ASP A 2 0.89 22.91 -16.11
CA ASP A 2 2.16 22.23 -16.34
C ASP A 2 2.10 20.89 -15.62
N CYS A 3 1.81 19.82 -16.36
CA CYS A 3 2.20 18.49 -15.91
C CYS A 3 3.73 18.50 -15.95
N ARG A 4 4.36 18.95 -14.89
CA ARG A 4 5.82 18.77 -14.66
C ARG A 4 6.06 17.29 -14.44
N GLN A 5 6.02 16.55 -15.54
CA GLN A 5 6.41 15.17 -15.57
C GLN A 5 7.70 15.10 -16.38
N ASP A 6 8.68 14.39 -15.87
CA ASP A 6 9.93 14.03 -16.52
C ASP A 6 9.76 13.29 -17.86
N GLY A 7 8.71 13.55 -18.60
CA GLY A 7 8.34 12.81 -19.79
C GLY A 7 7.89 11.36 -19.51
N THR A 8 7.76 10.96 -18.22
CA THR A 8 7.42 9.59 -17.83
C THR A 8 6.22 9.53 -16.88
N PHE A 9 5.59 8.38 -16.80
CA PHE A 9 4.52 8.03 -15.83
C PHE A 9 4.66 6.58 -15.43
N GLY A 10 4.04 6.19 -14.30
CA GLY A 10 4.08 4.80 -13.86
C GLY A 10 3.15 3.92 -14.69
N VAL A 11 3.60 2.69 -14.95
CA VAL A 11 2.80 1.67 -15.65
C VAL A 11 2.91 0.35 -14.90
N ARG A 12 1.79 -0.34 -14.77
CA ARG A 12 1.70 -1.69 -14.23
C ARG A 12 0.97 -2.57 -15.23
N VAL A 13 1.60 -3.66 -15.63
CA VAL A 13 1.05 -4.61 -16.61
C VAL A 13 0.81 -5.95 -15.92
N ALA A 14 -0.33 -6.57 -16.14
CA ALA A 14 -0.68 -7.88 -15.57
C ALA A 14 0.31 -8.96 -16.00
N GLY A 15 0.65 -9.86 -15.09
CA GLY A 15 1.66 -10.90 -15.28
C GLY A 15 1.26 -11.97 -16.29
N LEU A 16 -0.04 -12.28 -16.42
CA LEU A 16 -0.57 -13.21 -17.40
C LEU A 16 -1.42 -12.48 -18.45
N PRO A 17 -1.50 -13.00 -19.69
CA PRO A 17 -2.37 -12.45 -20.70
C PRO A 17 -3.86 -12.67 -20.37
N ALA A 18 -4.69 -11.69 -20.69
CA ALA A 18 -6.13 -11.72 -20.45
C ALA A 18 -6.86 -12.82 -21.26
N GLY A 19 -6.35 -13.20 -22.44
CA GLY A 19 -6.94 -14.25 -23.27
C GLY A 19 -7.10 -15.59 -22.55
N GLY A 20 -6.22 -15.91 -21.58
CA GLY A 20 -6.37 -17.10 -20.76
C GLY A 20 -7.64 -17.14 -19.92
N LEU A 21 -8.24 -15.98 -19.59
CA LEU A 21 -9.52 -15.90 -18.88
C LEU A 21 -10.67 -16.35 -19.78
N GLU A 22 -10.63 -15.97 -21.08
CA GLU A 22 -11.63 -16.36 -22.07
C GLU A 22 -11.57 -17.85 -22.35
N GLU A 23 -10.37 -18.41 -22.46
CA GLU A 23 -10.18 -19.84 -22.67
C GLU A 23 -10.75 -20.71 -21.52
N LEU A 24 -10.87 -20.14 -20.32
CA LEU A 24 -11.44 -20.82 -19.16
C LEU A 24 -12.96 -20.71 -19.04
N ARG A 25 -13.64 -19.99 -19.97
CA ARG A 25 -15.11 -19.92 -20.00
C ARG A 25 -15.72 -21.21 -20.50
N PHE A 26 -16.86 -21.57 -19.96
CA PHE A 26 -17.70 -22.69 -20.36
C PHE A 26 -18.73 -22.19 -21.37
N ALA A 27 -18.26 -21.77 -22.55
CA ALA A 27 -19.06 -21.03 -23.53
C ALA A 27 -20.31 -21.80 -23.99
N ARG A 28 -20.17 -23.08 -24.33
CA ARG A 28 -21.29 -23.92 -24.76
C ARG A 28 -22.32 -24.14 -23.66
N THR A 29 -21.84 -24.34 -22.41
CA THR A 29 -22.72 -24.44 -21.25
C THR A 29 -23.55 -23.16 -21.09
N TRP A 30 -22.93 -22.00 -21.26
CA TRP A 30 -23.61 -20.72 -21.09
C TRP A 30 -24.51 -20.32 -22.28
N GLU A 31 -24.22 -20.79 -23.50
CA GLU A 31 -25.14 -20.72 -24.64
C GLU A 31 -26.46 -21.43 -24.31
N LEU A 32 -26.39 -22.68 -23.81
CA LEU A 32 -27.58 -23.42 -23.40
C LEU A 32 -28.28 -22.78 -22.16
N VAL A 33 -27.52 -22.23 -21.21
CA VAL A 33 -28.10 -21.48 -20.08
C VAL A 33 -28.92 -20.28 -20.56
N ASP A 34 -28.42 -19.55 -21.56
CA ASP A 34 -29.17 -18.42 -22.14
C ASP A 34 -30.46 -18.89 -22.82
N GLU A 35 -30.42 -19.96 -23.60
CA GLU A 35 -31.61 -20.55 -24.22
C GLU A 35 -32.64 -20.97 -23.16
N LEU A 36 -32.19 -21.64 -22.09
CA LEU A 36 -33.08 -22.06 -21.00
C LEU A 36 -33.68 -20.89 -20.23
N ILE A 37 -32.95 -19.78 -20.10
CA ILE A 37 -33.49 -18.57 -19.45
C ILE A 37 -34.50 -17.87 -20.35
N GLU A 38 -34.29 -17.84 -21.67
CA GLU A 38 -35.19 -17.22 -22.63
C GLU A 38 -36.52 -18.02 -22.76
N MET A 39 -36.43 -19.34 -22.69
CA MET A 39 -37.59 -20.25 -22.73
C MET A 39 -38.31 -20.42 -21.39
N GLU A 40 -37.82 -19.81 -20.31
CA GLU A 40 -38.27 -20.10 -18.93
C GLU A 40 -38.18 -21.61 -18.58
N GLY A 41 -37.27 -22.34 -19.23
CA GLY A 41 -37.09 -23.78 -19.15
C GLY A 41 -36.52 -24.25 -17.79
N GLU A 42 -36.91 -25.45 -17.40
CA GLU A 42 -36.30 -26.11 -16.23
C GLU A 42 -34.94 -26.74 -16.58
N PRO A 43 -34.07 -27.02 -15.57
CA PRO A 43 -32.76 -27.64 -15.82
C PRO A 43 -32.94 -29.02 -16.47
N GLU A 44 -32.30 -29.20 -17.62
CA GLU A 44 -32.26 -30.46 -18.36
C GLU A 44 -31.00 -31.25 -18.06
N ASP A 45 -31.04 -32.58 -18.21
CA ASP A 45 -29.87 -33.44 -18.05
C ASP A 45 -28.76 -33.07 -19.06
N GLY A 46 -29.13 -32.56 -20.25
CA GLY A 46 -28.21 -32.06 -21.26
C GLY A 46 -27.30 -30.93 -20.78
N LEU A 47 -27.75 -30.07 -19.85
CA LEU A 47 -26.91 -29.04 -19.27
C LEU A 47 -25.81 -29.62 -18.36
N ALA A 48 -26.14 -30.65 -17.57
CA ALA A 48 -25.19 -31.32 -16.71
C ALA A 48 -24.13 -32.10 -17.52
N ASP A 49 -24.54 -32.78 -18.59
CA ASP A 49 -23.64 -33.52 -19.49
C ASP A 49 -22.67 -32.54 -20.21
N LEU A 50 -23.18 -31.43 -20.68
CA LEU A 50 -22.40 -30.41 -21.37
C LEU A 50 -21.36 -29.75 -20.43
N LEU A 51 -21.78 -29.38 -19.21
CA LEU A 51 -20.88 -28.84 -18.19
C LEU A 51 -19.76 -29.82 -17.84
N ALA A 52 -20.08 -31.11 -17.67
CA ALA A 52 -19.10 -32.16 -17.40
C ALA A 52 -18.12 -32.35 -18.57
N ALA A 53 -18.62 -32.34 -19.81
CA ALA A 53 -17.79 -32.46 -21.00
C ALA A 53 -16.81 -31.28 -21.17
N GLU A 54 -17.26 -30.06 -20.91
CA GLU A 54 -16.38 -28.89 -20.95
C GLU A 54 -15.35 -28.89 -19.82
N LEU A 55 -15.72 -29.37 -18.62
CA LEU A 55 -14.86 -29.34 -17.43
C LEU A 55 -13.50 -30.01 -17.67
N ALA A 56 -13.49 -31.17 -18.32
CA ALA A 56 -12.24 -31.89 -18.62
C ALA A 56 -11.26 -31.05 -19.45
N GLY A 57 -11.77 -30.38 -20.50
CA GLY A 57 -10.95 -29.48 -21.33
C GLY A 57 -10.49 -28.23 -20.56
N LYS A 58 -11.34 -27.68 -19.67
CA LYS A 58 -11.00 -26.50 -18.85
C LYS A 58 -9.99 -26.82 -17.76
N VAL A 59 -9.94 -28.04 -17.24
CA VAL A 59 -8.91 -28.51 -16.32
C VAL A 59 -7.53 -28.50 -17.01
N GLU A 60 -7.44 -28.98 -18.25
CA GLU A 60 -6.17 -28.96 -19.01
C GLU A 60 -5.75 -27.53 -19.38
N THR A 61 -6.70 -26.68 -19.77
CA THR A 61 -6.44 -25.24 -20.00
C THR A 61 -5.89 -24.58 -18.72
N LEU A 62 -6.51 -24.83 -17.56
CA LEU A 62 -6.06 -24.28 -16.29
C LEU A 62 -4.65 -24.77 -15.93
N ARG A 63 -4.35 -26.05 -16.20
CA ARG A 63 -3.02 -26.65 -15.99
C ARG A 63 -1.98 -25.96 -16.85
N ARG A 64 -2.25 -25.76 -18.13
CA ARG A 64 -1.36 -25.05 -19.07
C ARG A 64 -1.09 -23.61 -18.63
N LEU A 65 -2.14 -22.83 -18.28
CA LEU A 65 -2.00 -21.44 -17.81
C LEU A 65 -1.23 -21.34 -16.50
N ALA A 66 -1.48 -22.25 -15.57
CA ALA A 66 -0.79 -22.31 -14.30
C ALA A 66 0.65 -22.83 -14.40
N GLY A 67 1.01 -23.49 -15.50
CA GLY A 67 2.37 -23.91 -15.81
C GLY A 67 3.29 -22.82 -16.37
N ASP A 68 2.81 -21.59 -16.53
CA ASP A 68 3.65 -20.45 -16.92
C ASP A 68 4.75 -20.20 -15.88
N ASP A 69 6.01 -20.11 -16.33
CA ASP A 69 7.18 -19.98 -15.45
C ASP A 69 7.11 -18.73 -14.54
N ALA A 70 6.60 -17.61 -15.05
CA ALA A 70 6.49 -16.40 -14.27
C ALA A 70 5.39 -16.55 -13.21
N PHE A 71 4.28 -17.22 -13.56
CA PHE A 71 3.21 -17.53 -12.61
C PHE A 71 3.68 -18.49 -11.50
N LEU A 72 4.39 -19.57 -11.86
CA LEU A 72 4.95 -20.53 -10.89
C LEU A 72 5.87 -19.84 -9.89
N ARG A 73 6.82 -19.04 -10.39
CA ARG A 73 7.72 -18.26 -9.52
C ARG A 73 6.97 -17.30 -8.63
N GLY A 74 5.98 -16.59 -9.17
CA GLY A 74 5.13 -15.70 -8.40
C GLY A 74 4.35 -16.43 -7.31
N LEU A 75 3.78 -17.60 -7.65
CA LEU A 75 3.03 -18.42 -6.71
C LEU A 75 3.93 -18.99 -5.60
N ALA A 76 5.15 -19.42 -5.94
CA ALA A 76 6.15 -19.91 -4.98
C ALA A 76 6.50 -18.85 -3.93
N CYS A 77 6.68 -17.58 -4.34
CA CYS A 77 6.94 -16.48 -3.42
C CYS A 77 5.75 -16.17 -2.51
N PHE A 78 4.53 -16.28 -3.04
CA PHE A 78 3.31 -15.81 -2.36
C PHE A 78 2.57 -16.91 -1.59
N ARG A 79 2.61 -18.16 -2.10
CA ARG A 79 1.90 -19.34 -1.55
C ARG A 79 2.72 -20.61 -1.75
N PRO A 80 3.83 -20.79 -1.03
CA PRO A 80 4.75 -21.92 -1.25
C PRO A 80 4.05 -23.29 -1.21
N ALA A 81 3.14 -23.50 -0.26
CA ALA A 81 2.39 -24.75 -0.13
C ALA A 81 1.43 -25.03 -1.31
N LEU A 82 0.93 -23.98 -1.97
CA LEU A 82 0.11 -24.14 -3.18
C LEU A 82 1.00 -24.38 -4.40
N SER A 83 2.15 -23.71 -4.47
CA SER A 83 3.15 -23.93 -5.52
C SER A 83 3.62 -25.37 -5.55
N ALA A 84 4.03 -25.93 -4.41
CA ALA A 84 4.47 -27.32 -4.32
C ALA A 84 3.40 -28.32 -4.77
N ARG A 85 2.13 -28.06 -4.47
CA ARG A 85 1.00 -28.89 -4.95
C ARG A 85 0.80 -28.76 -6.45
N LEU A 86 0.94 -27.54 -7.00
CA LEU A 86 0.85 -27.31 -8.43
C LEU A 86 1.99 -28.00 -9.17
N GLU A 87 3.22 -27.88 -8.71
CA GLU A 87 4.39 -28.58 -9.26
C GLU A 87 4.20 -30.09 -9.27
N SER A 88 3.66 -30.66 -8.18
CA SER A 88 3.30 -32.09 -8.11
C SER A 88 2.25 -32.47 -9.15
N TRP A 89 1.25 -31.63 -9.39
CA TRP A 89 0.24 -31.89 -10.42
C TRP A 89 0.79 -31.74 -11.84
N LEU A 90 1.66 -30.76 -12.07
CA LEU A 90 2.32 -30.59 -13.36
C LEU A 90 3.22 -31.79 -13.72
N ALA A 91 3.87 -32.38 -12.70
CA ALA A 91 4.70 -33.58 -12.87
C ALA A 91 3.89 -34.87 -13.04
N ALA A 92 2.67 -34.95 -12.52
CA ALA A 92 1.79 -36.12 -12.58
C ALA A 92 0.39 -35.73 -13.10
N PRO A 93 0.22 -35.50 -14.41
CA PRO A 93 -0.99 -34.90 -14.99
C PRO A 93 -2.25 -35.75 -14.81
N ASP A 94 -2.12 -37.05 -14.65
CA ASP A 94 -3.26 -37.96 -14.43
C ASP A 94 -3.88 -37.84 -13.05
N ALA A 95 -3.16 -37.24 -12.09
CA ALA A 95 -3.63 -36.98 -10.73
C ALA A 95 -4.38 -35.65 -10.65
N VAL A 96 -5.57 -35.56 -11.27
CA VAL A 96 -6.36 -34.33 -11.31
C VAL A 96 -6.77 -33.89 -9.88
N PRO A 97 -6.45 -32.65 -9.45
CA PRO A 97 -6.86 -32.15 -8.15
C PRO A 97 -8.38 -32.03 -8.02
N LYS A 98 -8.89 -32.17 -6.78
CA LYS A 98 -10.31 -31.95 -6.50
C LYS A 98 -10.77 -30.56 -6.91
N LEU A 99 -12.00 -30.41 -7.37
CA LEU A 99 -12.61 -29.16 -7.83
C LEU A 99 -12.37 -27.95 -6.90
N PRO A 100 -12.40 -28.09 -5.55
CA PRO A 100 -12.01 -27.00 -4.64
C PRO A 100 -10.59 -26.47 -4.78
N ALA A 101 -9.64 -27.32 -5.14
CA ALA A 101 -8.24 -26.93 -5.37
C ALA A 101 -8.09 -26.24 -6.72
N LEU A 102 -8.75 -26.77 -7.76
CA LEU A 102 -8.81 -26.15 -9.09
C LEU A 102 -9.43 -24.75 -9.03
N ALA A 103 -10.56 -24.58 -8.32
CA ALA A 103 -11.19 -23.28 -8.13
C ALA A 103 -10.27 -22.26 -7.42
N ARG A 104 -9.48 -22.72 -6.43
CA ARG A 104 -8.47 -21.89 -5.79
C ARG A 104 -7.35 -21.49 -6.74
N LEU A 105 -6.87 -22.40 -7.55
CA LEU A 105 -5.84 -22.15 -8.54
C LEU A 105 -6.33 -21.17 -9.61
N ALA A 106 -7.52 -21.40 -10.17
CA ALA A 106 -8.15 -20.51 -11.15
C ALA A 106 -8.28 -19.07 -10.65
N ARG A 107 -8.61 -18.89 -9.36
CA ARG A 107 -8.63 -17.57 -8.74
C ARG A 107 -7.26 -16.88 -8.73
N HIS A 108 -6.16 -17.61 -8.56
CA HIS A 108 -4.81 -17.02 -8.65
C HIS A 108 -4.41 -16.72 -10.10
N VAL A 109 -4.78 -17.57 -11.06
CA VAL A 109 -4.62 -17.30 -12.49
C VAL A 109 -5.40 -16.05 -12.89
N ALA A 110 -6.68 -15.97 -12.51
CA ALA A 110 -7.51 -14.80 -12.76
C ALA A 110 -6.93 -13.52 -12.12
N ARG A 111 -6.40 -13.61 -10.92
CA ARG A 111 -5.72 -12.48 -10.28
C ARG A 111 -4.49 -12.01 -11.06
N ALA A 112 -3.70 -12.93 -11.61
CA ALA A 112 -2.51 -12.58 -12.39
C ALA A 112 -2.84 -12.05 -13.79
N ALA A 113 -4.03 -12.33 -14.32
CA ALA A 113 -4.46 -11.92 -15.66
C ALA A 113 -5.40 -10.70 -15.67
N ALA A 114 -6.31 -10.59 -14.68
CA ALA A 114 -7.32 -9.53 -14.63
C ALA A 114 -6.94 -8.35 -13.74
N THR A 115 -5.83 -8.41 -12.97
CA THR A 115 -5.44 -7.33 -12.07
C THR A 115 -3.94 -7.09 -12.08
N THR A 116 -3.53 -5.86 -11.83
CA THR A 116 -2.14 -5.46 -11.63
C THR A 116 -1.73 -5.60 -10.16
N SER A 117 -1.70 -6.85 -9.69
CA SER A 117 -1.46 -7.17 -8.28
C SER A 117 0.05 -7.15 -7.96
N PRO A 118 0.55 -6.31 -7.04
CA PRO A 118 1.98 -6.15 -6.78
C PRO A 118 2.55 -7.33 -5.98
N HIS A 119 2.56 -8.53 -6.57
CA HIS A 119 3.14 -9.73 -5.98
C HIS A 119 3.95 -10.47 -7.03
N ALA A 120 5.26 -10.40 -6.90
CA ALA A 120 6.19 -11.12 -7.75
C ALA A 120 5.82 -10.98 -9.26
N ALA A 121 5.74 -12.10 -10.00
CA ALA A 121 5.43 -12.13 -11.42
C ALA A 121 3.96 -11.82 -11.78
N PHE A 122 3.12 -11.53 -10.83
CA PHE A 122 1.71 -11.17 -11.12
C PHE A 122 1.54 -9.76 -11.66
N MET A 123 2.62 -8.99 -11.67
CA MET A 123 2.63 -7.63 -12.21
C MET A 123 4.02 -7.28 -12.73
N ILE A 124 4.08 -6.60 -13.85
CA ILE A 124 5.28 -5.98 -14.42
C ILE A 124 5.19 -4.47 -14.18
N SER A 125 6.15 -3.90 -13.44
CA SER A 125 6.23 -2.46 -13.21
C SER A 125 7.15 -1.80 -14.23
N GLY A 126 6.84 -0.60 -14.70
CA GLY A 126 7.67 0.15 -15.60
C GLY A 126 7.36 1.63 -15.59
N LEU A 127 8.15 2.39 -16.30
CA LEU A 127 7.87 3.80 -16.61
C LEU A 127 7.43 3.89 -18.07
N GLY A 128 6.20 4.33 -18.31
CA GLY A 128 5.71 4.73 -19.61
C GLY A 128 6.32 6.08 -20.01
N ARG A 129 6.21 6.44 -21.28
CA ARG A 129 6.73 7.67 -21.83
C ARG A 129 5.64 8.48 -22.52
N TRP A 130 5.66 9.78 -22.29
CA TRP A 130 4.86 10.72 -23.05
C TRP A 130 5.53 11.06 -24.38
N SER A 131 4.74 11.15 -25.45
CA SER A 131 5.08 11.84 -26.70
C SER A 131 4.18 13.06 -26.84
N ASP A 132 4.61 14.07 -27.57
CA ASP A 132 3.82 15.28 -27.74
C ASP A 132 2.53 14.97 -28.52
N ASP A 133 2.66 14.18 -29.57
CA ASP A 133 1.59 13.72 -30.45
C ASP A 133 1.50 12.18 -30.50
N GLY A 134 0.51 11.68 -31.21
CA GLY A 134 0.30 10.25 -31.39
C GLY A 134 -0.98 9.72 -30.75
N PRO A 135 -1.23 8.40 -30.83
CA PRO A 135 -2.43 7.78 -30.26
C PRO A 135 -2.39 7.83 -28.71
N ALA A 136 -3.56 7.69 -28.11
CA ALA A 136 -3.71 7.67 -26.65
C ALA A 136 -2.84 6.58 -26.01
N GLU A 137 -2.62 5.48 -26.71
CA GLU A 137 -1.85 4.34 -26.21
C GLU A 137 -1.15 3.63 -27.36
N THR A 138 0.16 3.42 -27.20
CA THR A 138 0.98 2.59 -28.09
C THR A 138 1.75 1.60 -27.22
N PRO A 139 1.25 0.36 -27.01
CA PRO A 139 1.95 -0.67 -26.25
C PRO A 139 3.24 -1.09 -26.96
N ALA A 140 4.24 -1.47 -26.20
CA ALA A 140 5.47 -2.02 -26.74
C ALA A 140 5.19 -3.29 -27.56
N GLY A 141 5.79 -3.41 -28.75
CA GLY A 141 5.64 -4.58 -29.59
C GLY A 141 6.17 -5.87 -28.95
N ARG A 142 7.07 -5.72 -27.97
CA ARG A 142 7.57 -6.81 -27.12
C ARG A 142 7.74 -6.31 -25.70
N LEU A 143 7.03 -6.94 -24.78
CA LEU A 143 7.18 -6.66 -23.35
C LEU A 143 8.44 -7.40 -22.81
N ARG A 144 9.45 -6.62 -22.43
CA ARG A 144 10.66 -7.11 -21.79
C ARG A 144 10.63 -6.81 -20.29
N TRP A 145 11.19 -7.68 -19.48
CA TRP A 145 11.28 -7.45 -18.05
C TRP A 145 12.48 -8.17 -17.42
N LYS A 146 12.93 -7.66 -16.28
CA LYS A 146 13.94 -8.28 -15.42
C LYS A 146 13.32 -8.57 -14.07
N ALA A 147 13.70 -9.69 -13.47
CA ALA A 147 13.37 -9.98 -12.08
C ALA A 147 14.30 -9.21 -11.13
N VAL A 148 13.74 -8.63 -10.09
CA VAL A 148 14.48 -8.00 -8.99
C VAL A 148 14.19 -8.77 -7.72
N ALA A 149 15.24 -9.27 -7.08
CA ALA A 149 15.18 -9.95 -5.79
C ALA A 149 15.69 -8.99 -4.69
N GLU A 150 15.01 -9.01 -3.55
CA GLU A 150 15.36 -8.22 -2.39
C GLU A 150 15.29 -9.06 -1.12
N ILE A 151 16.20 -8.78 -0.18
CA ILE A 151 16.06 -9.24 1.19
C ILE A 151 15.12 -8.26 1.91
N GLU A 152 14.17 -8.79 2.66
CA GLU A 152 13.28 -7.97 3.48
C GLU A 152 14.10 -7.16 4.48
N LEU A 153 13.84 -5.86 4.54
CA LEU A 153 14.63 -4.93 5.36
C LEU A 153 14.62 -5.32 6.84
N GLY A 154 13.51 -5.85 7.35
CA GLY A 154 13.43 -6.39 8.70
C GLY A 154 14.42 -7.53 8.98
N THR A 155 14.83 -8.29 7.96
CA THR A 155 15.89 -9.29 8.08
C THR A 155 17.26 -8.62 8.22
N VAL A 156 17.54 -7.58 7.44
CA VAL A 156 18.78 -6.80 7.55
C VAL A 156 18.87 -6.13 8.92
N TRP A 157 17.77 -5.60 9.45
CA TRP A 157 17.72 -5.04 10.80
C TRP A 157 18.02 -6.07 11.89
N ARG A 158 17.52 -7.29 11.77
CA ARG A 158 17.85 -8.37 12.72
C ARG A 158 19.35 -8.73 12.68
N VAL A 159 19.94 -8.75 11.49
CA VAL A 159 21.41 -8.94 11.34
C VAL A 159 22.15 -7.78 11.99
N TRP A 160 21.77 -6.55 11.72
CA TRP A 160 22.34 -5.36 12.36
C TRP A 160 22.24 -5.42 13.89
N GLU A 161 21.06 -5.73 14.42
CA GLU A 161 20.83 -5.81 15.85
C GLU A 161 21.75 -6.84 16.53
N ALA A 162 21.92 -8.00 15.89
CA ALA A 162 22.85 -9.02 16.36
C ALA A 162 24.31 -8.55 16.29
N LEU A 163 24.71 -7.88 15.22
CA LEU A 163 26.08 -7.39 15.02
C LEU A 163 26.41 -6.22 15.94
N SER A 164 25.51 -5.29 16.12
CA SER A 164 25.71 -4.08 16.94
C SER A 164 25.95 -4.36 18.43
N ARG A 165 25.71 -5.58 18.87
CA ARG A 165 25.95 -6.06 20.25
C ARG A 165 27.19 -6.94 20.40
N ARG A 166 27.85 -7.31 19.29
CA ARG A 166 29.03 -8.18 19.34
C ARG A 166 30.25 -7.45 19.85
N PRO A 167 31.08 -8.09 20.70
CA PRO A 167 32.38 -7.56 21.09
C PRO A 167 33.21 -7.17 19.86
N GLY A 168 33.90 -6.06 19.94
CA GLY A 168 34.72 -5.53 18.84
C GLY A 168 33.94 -4.71 17.80
N LEU A 169 32.69 -5.05 17.53
CA LEU A 169 31.81 -4.21 16.68
C LEU A 169 31.04 -3.17 17.50
N ARG A 170 30.56 -3.55 18.69
CA ARG A 170 29.75 -2.71 19.57
C ARG A 170 30.42 -1.37 19.87
N GLU A 171 31.72 -1.39 20.17
CA GLU A 171 32.49 -0.20 20.50
C GLU A 171 32.60 0.79 19.33
N ALA A 172 32.54 0.28 18.10
CA ALA A 172 32.60 1.07 16.86
C ALA A 172 31.24 1.59 16.39
N VAL A 173 30.13 1.11 16.98
CA VAL A 173 28.77 1.57 16.60
C VAL A 173 28.61 3.04 16.93
N GLU A 174 28.20 3.85 15.94
CA GLU A 174 27.84 5.23 16.15
C GLU A 174 26.60 5.37 17.03
N VAL A 175 26.62 6.38 17.91
CA VAL A 175 25.48 6.74 18.77
C VAL A 175 25.06 8.18 18.52
N ARG A 176 23.77 8.43 18.67
CA ARG A 176 23.24 9.80 18.67
C ARG A 176 22.21 9.95 19.80
N ALA A 177 21.96 11.18 20.19
CA ALA A 177 20.79 11.51 20.96
C ALA A 177 19.52 11.25 20.12
N ASN A 178 18.47 10.80 20.76
CA ASN A 178 17.16 10.67 20.09
C ASN A 178 16.75 12.02 19.50
N PRO A 179 16.44 12.12 18.19
CA PRO A 179 16.14 13.40 17.52
C PRO A 179 14.85 14.07 18.00
N SER A 180 14.02 13.37 18.76
CA SER A 180 12.85 13.94 19.43
C SER A 180 13.13 14.43 20.87
N LEU A 181 14.38 14.41 21.31
CA LEU A 181 14.73 14.78 22.68
C LEU A 181 14.60 16.29 22.91
N TRP A 182 13.74 16.70 23.85
CA TRP A 182 13.64 18.10 24.31
C TRP A 182 13.53 18.17 25.83
N GLN A 183 13.83 19.33 26.37
CA GLN A 183 13.72 19.60 27.80
C GLN A 183 12.53 20.51 28.07
N ASP A 184 11.69 20.12 29.02
CA ASP A 184 10.54 20.91 29.47
C ASP A 184 10.30 20.64 30.98
N ASP A 185 10.18 21.72 31.76
CA ASP A 185 9.86 21.69 33.19
C ASP A 185 10.70 20.68 34.03
N GLY A 186 12.00 20.70 33.84
CA GLY A 186 12.93 19.83 34.58
C GLY A 186 12.96 18.36 34.11
N TRP A 187 12.27 18.03 33.01
CA TRP A 187 12.25 16.72 32.39
C TRP A 187 12.84 16.72 30.99
N LEU A 188 13.47 15.63 30.64
CA LEU A 188 13.89 15.25 29.30
C LEU A 188 12.82 14.37 28.69
N TRP A 189 12.13 14.87 27.70
CA TRP A 189 11.07 14.17 26.98
C TRP A 189 11.59 13.64 25.65
N PHE A 190 11.11 12.48 25.21
CA PHE A 190 11.46 11.89 23.92
C PHE A 190 10.47 10.81 23.51
N LEU A 191 10.43 10.45 22.23
CA LEU A 191 9.68 9.32 21.70
C LEU A 191 10.52 8.05 21.91
N GLY A 192 10.06 7.15 22.76
CA GLY A 192 10.76 5.91 23.11
C GLY A 192 10.58 4.81 22.06
N ALA A 193 11.42 3.77 22.14
CA ALA A 193 11.44 2.63 21.21
C ALA A 193 10.32 1.60 21.42
N GLY A 194 9.31 1.89 22.26
CA GLY A 194 8.21 0.96 22.54
C GLY A 194 7.30 0.68 21.33
N GLU A 195 6.61 -0.46 21.32
CA GLU A 195 5.51 -0.74 20.40
C GLU A 195 4.18 -0.86 21.18
N PRO A 196 3.26 0.08 20.97
CA PRO A 196 3.41 1.28 20.14
C PRO A 196 4.43 2.28 20.70
N GLU A 197 4.98 3.15 19.84
CA GLU A 197 5.81 4.29 20.24
C GLU A 197 5.12 5.08 21.36
N THR A 198 5.87 5.38 22.41
CA THR A 198 5.35 6.10 23.57
C THR A 198 6.19 7.33 23.88
N LEU A 199 5.52 8.39 24.27
CA LEU A 199 6.19 9.56 24.79
C LEU A 199 6.71 9.26 26.20
N THR A 200 8.02 9.30 26.36
CA THR A 200 8.74 8.93 27.59
C THR A 200 9.44 10.16 28.19
N ARG A 201 9.68 10.15 29.49
CA ARG A 201 10.43 11.22 30.16
C ARG A 201 11.41 10.70 31.18
N LEU A 202 12.51 11.41 31.34
CA LEU A 202 13.54 11.19 32.38
C LEU A 202 13.79 12.52 33.12
N PRO A 203 14.19 12.50 34.39
CA PRO A 203 14.63 13.73 35.07
C PRO A 203 15.85 14.35 34.36
N ALA A 204 15.86 15.67 34.23
CA ALA A 204 16.98 16.39 33.61
C ALA A 204 18.16 16.52 34.61
N GLU A 205 18.77 15.40 34.97
CA GLU A 205 19.89 15.34 35.89
C GLU A 205 21.19 15.84 35.23
N PRO A 206 22.15 16.41 36.01
CA PRO A 206 23.43 16.92 35.46
C PRO A 206 24.21 15.87 34.66
N THR A 207 24.22 14.60 35.11
CA THR A 207 24.89 13.51 34.40
C THR A 207 24.32 13.31 33.00
N LEU A 208 22.99 13.30 32.85
CA LEU A 208 22.34 13.12 31.54
C LEU A 208 22.58 14.33 30.63
N THR A 209 22.43 15.55 31.16
CA THR A 209 22.69 16.77 30.40
C THR A 209 24.14 16.85 29.94
N GLY A 210 25.09 16.34 30.76
CA GLY A 210 26.49 16.19 30.41
C GLY A 210 26.72 15.23 29.24
N VAL A 211 26.05 14.08 29.23
CA VAL A 211 26.08 13.12 28.09
C VAL A 211 25.65 13.79 26.79
N PHE A 212 24.53 14.52 26.80
CA PHE A 212 24.03 15.17 25.59
C PHE A 212 24.91 16.38 25.17
N ALA A 213 25.52 17.09 26.09
CA ALA A 213 26.50 18.13 25.77
C ALA A 213 27.73 17.55 25.10
N TRP A 214 28.24 16.42 25.58
CA TRP A 214 29.37 15.72 24.97
C TRP A 214 29.03 15.23 23.56
N LEU A 215 27.84 14.62 23.35
CA LEU A 215 27.39 14.16 22.04
C LEU A 215 27.33 15.30 21.02
N ARG A 216 26.83 16.49 21.41
CA ARG A 216 26.77 17.67 20.51
C ARG A 216 28.15 18.20 20.15
N GLY A 217 29.14 18.01 21.03
CA GLY A 217 30.53 18.47 20.81
C GLY A 217 31.42 17.45 20.10
N THR A 218 30.94 16.24 19.83
CA THR A 218 31.77 15.14 19.31
C THR A 218 31.35 14.78 17.88
N THR A 219 32.30 14.76 16.97
CA THR A 219 32.10 14.30 15.59
C THR A 219 32.08 12.76 15.57
N ALA A 220 31.05 12.15 14.96
CA ALA A 220 30.87 10.69 14.86
C ALA A 220 31.08 9.94 16.20
N PRO A 221 30.29 10.27 17.25
CA PRO A 221 30.45 9.64 18.55
C PRO A 221 30.10 8.15 18.48
N THR A 222 30.93 7.30 19.07
CA THR A 222 30.70 5.84 19.14
C THR A 222 30.37 5.39 20.55
N VAL A 223 29.74 4.19 20.69
CA VAL A 223 29.42 3.58 21.98
C VAL A 223 30.66 3.52 22.86
N GLY A 224 31.78 3.01 22.33
CA GLY A 224 33.02 2.88 23.10
C GLY A 224 33.64 4.22 23.50
N ALA A 225 33.54 5.25 22.66
CA ALA A 225 34.03 6.60 23.00
C ALA A 225 33.16 7.24 24.09
N LEU A 226 31.84 7.09 24.00
CA LEU A 226 30.91 7.60 25.00
C LEU A 226 31.08 6.91 26.36
N GLU A 227 31.25 5.60 26.40
CA GLU A 227 31.48 4.84 27.64
C GLU A 227 32.76 5.30 28.37
N ARG A 228 33.84 5.57 27.62
CA ARG A 228 35.06 6.14 28.18
C ARG A 228 34.89 7.55 28.73
N ALA A 229 34.10 8.36 28.06
CA ALA A 229 33.86 9.76 28.44
C ALA A 229 32.96 9.85 29.69
N VAL A 230 31.93 9.04 29.76
CA VAL A 230 30.94 9.06 30.86
C VAL A 230 31.46 8.37 32.12
N ALA A 231 32.28 7.36 31.99
CA ALA A 231 32.91 6.61 33.06
C ALA A 231 31.95 6.06 34.18
N VAL A 232 30.65 5.92 33.82
CA VAL A 232 29.62 5.31 34.71
C VAL A 232 29.23 3.95 34.14
N PRO A 233 29.61 2.87 34.76
CA PRO A 233 29.35 1.51 34.25
C PRO A 233 27.88 1.24 33.95
N GLY A 234 27.59 0.77 32.74
CA GLY A 234 26.26 0.38 32.30
C GLY A 234 25.30 1.54 32.04
N LEU A 235 25.70 2.80 32.23
CA LEU A 235 24.80 3.94 31.96
C LEU A 235 24.46 4.05 30.47
N VAL A 236 25.44 3.96 29.58
CA VAL A 236 25.24 4.06 28.13
C VAL A 236 24.25 2.99 27.64
N GLU A 237 24.39 1.74 28.11
CA GLU A 237 23.49 0.67 27.74
C GLU A 237 22.04 0.94 28.19
N ARG A 238 21.87 1.38 29.46
CA ARG A 238 20.54 1.77 29.97
C ARG A 238 19.89 2.91 29.13
N LEU A 239 20.68 3.90 28.72
CA LEU A 239 20.19 5.00 27.89
C LEU A 239 19.79 4.54 26.47
N LEU A 240 20.51 3.55 25.92
CA LEU A 240 20.16 2.89 24.67
C LEU A 240 18.91 2.00 24.81
N GLU A 241 18.76 1.28 25.93
CA GLU A 241 17.57 0.45 26.20
C GLU A 241 16.30 1.29 26.37
N VAL A 242 16.40 2.44 27.04
CA VAL A 242 15.27 3.36 27.21
C VAL A 242 14.96 4.10 25.91
N GLY A 243 15.91 4.20 24.98
CA GLY A 243 15.75 4.83 23.68
C GLY A 243 16.00 6.34 23.65
N VAL A 244 16.58 6.92 24.72
CA VAL A 244 17.02 8.32 24.73
C VAL A 244 18.35 8.50 24.00
N LEU A 245 19.11 7.42 23.85
CA LEU A 245 20.21 7.25 22.91
C LEU A 245 19.82 6.22 21.84
N GLU A 246 20.35 6.38 20.65
CA GLU A 246 20.13 5.46 19.54
C GLU A 246 21.46 4.95 18.97
N ARG A 247 21.51 3.64 18.65
CA ARG A 247 22.57 3.09 17.78
C ARG A 247 22.24 3.45 16.34
N ARG A 248 23.10 4.20 15.69
CA ARG A 248 22.93 4.58 14.31
C ARG A 248 23.37 3.44 13.39
N ARG A 249 22.47 2.99 12.51
CA ARG A 249 22.80 2.01 11.49
C ARG A 249 23.76 2.58 10.46
N PRO A 250 24.72 1.80 9.91
CA PRO A 250 25.67 2.26 8.91
C PRO A 250 25.05 2.35 7.49
N PHE A 251 23.75 2.23 7.38
CA PHE A 251 23.01 2.33 6.12
C PHE A 251 21.74 3.14 6.31
N ALA A 252 21.37 3.88 5.27
CA ALA A 252 20.11 4.61 5.26
C ALA A 252 18.91 3.65 5.06
N ASP A 253 17.76 4.00 5.62
CA ASP A 253 16.55 3.17 5.51
C ASP A 253 16.07 3.01 4.06
N GLN A 254 16.44 3.95 3.17
CA GLN A 254 16.13 3.91 1.74
C GLN A 254 17.36 3.55 0.87
N ALA A 255 18.39 2.93 1.46
CA ALA A 255 19.54 2.45 0.71
C ALA A 255 19.14 1.43 -0.36
N LEU A 256 19.82 1.45 -1.50
CA LEU A 256 19.56 0.48 -2.58
C LEU A 256 19.97 -0.94 -2.18
N ASP A 257 21.04 -1.08 -1.41
CA ASP A 257 21.51 -2.36 -0.90
C ASP A 257 21.99 -2.25 0.55
N PRO A 258 21.07 -2.19 1.53
CA PRO A 258 21.42 -1.99 2.94
C PRO A 258 22.27 -3.14 3.52
N LEU A 259 22.19 -4.35 2.93
CA LEU A 259 23.05 -5.46 3.35
C LEU A 259 24.50 -5.29 2.84
N ALA A 260 24.67 -4.74 1.64
CA ALA A 260 26.02 -4.42 1.11
C ALA A 260 26.69 -3.32 1.94
N ASP A 261 25.93 -2.27 2.30
CA ASP A 261 26.44 -1.19 3.15
C ASP A 261 26.83 -1.72 4.54
N LEU A 262 26.02 -2.61 5.13
CA LEU A 262 26.34 -3.27 6.38
C LEU A 262 27.59 -4.15 6.28
N ALA A 263 27.75 -4.88 5.17
CA ALA A 263 28.94 -5.70 4.94
C ALA A 263 30.21 -4.87 4.83
N ALA A 264 30.15 -3.74 4.12
CA ALA A 264 31.25 -2.79 3.98
C ALA A 264 31.65 -2.21 5.34
N TRP A 265 30.67 -1.79 6.16
CA TRP A 265 30.92 -1.32 7.51
C TRP A 265 31.61 -2.38 8.38
N VAL A 266 31.15 -3.63 8.36
CA VAL A 266 31.78 -4.73 9.13
C VAL A 266 33.24 -4.95 8.68
N GLU A 267 33.50 -4.90 7.39
CA GLU A 267 34.88 -5.04 6.86
C GLU A 267 35.82 -3.94 7.36
N GLU A 268 35.31 -2.71 7.46
CA GLU A 268 36.06 -1.54 7.91
C GLU A 268 36.37 -1.59 9.39
N VAL A 269 35.36 -1.85 10.25
CA VAL A 269 35.48 -1.65 11.69
C VAL A 269 35.85 -2.92 12.48
N LEU A 270 35.69 -4.12 11.89
CA LEU A 270 35.98 -5.37 12.61
C LEU A 270 37.47 -5.52 12.86
N PRO A 271 37.93 -5.65 14.14
CA PRO A 271 39.34 -5.78 14.47
C PRO A 271 40.00 -6.99 13.80
N GLY A 272 41.30 -6.83 13.44
CA GLY A 272 42.05 -7.87 12.72
C GLY A 272 42.23 -9.18 13.57
N ASP A 273 42.25 -9.05 14.89
CA ASP A 273 42.35 -10.14 15.86
C ASP A 273 41.00 -10.69 16.32
N SER A 274 39.91 -10.15 15.82
CA SER A 274 38.57 -10.63 16.16
C SER A 274 38.36 -12.09 15.72
N PRO A 275 37.76 -12.95 16.59
CA PRO A 275 37.41 -14.33 16.23
C PRO A 275 36.40 -14.43 15.11
N ASP A 276 35.72 -13.32 14.77
CA ASP A 276 34.76 -13.24 13.69
C ASP A 276 35.40 -12.88 12.34
N ARG A 277 36.62 -12.35 12.35
CA ARG A 277 37.33 -11.90 11.13
C ARG A 277 37.45 -12.97 10.04
N PRO A 278 37.71 -14.25 10.36
CA PRO A 278 37.88 -15.29 9.32
C PRO A 278 36.61 -15.66 8.57
N TRP A 279 35.40 -15.39 9.13
CA TRP A 279 34.16 -15.90 8.57
C TRP A 279 33.11 -14.84 8.28
N LEU A 280 32.94 -13.82 9.14
CA LEU A 280 31.81 -12.88 9.10
C LEU A 280 31.80 -12.01 7.83
N PRO A 281 32.88 -11.37 7.39
CA PRO A 281 32.90 -10.59 6.16
C PRO A 281 32.59 -11.45 4.93
N THR A 282 33.09 -12.69 4.89
CA THR A 282 32.81 -13.62 3.79
C THR A 282 31.34 -14.00 3.74
N ALA A 283 30.76 -14.34 4.88
CA ALA A 283 29.33 -14.69 4.98
C ALA A 283 28.39 -13.55 4.55
N LEU A 284 28.71 -12.31 4.96
CA LEU A 284 27.95 -11.13 4.53
C LEU A 284 28.06 -10.89 3.00
N ARG A 285 29.26 -11.02 2.43
CA ARG A 285 29.46 -10.92 0.98
C ARG A 285 28.71 -12.01 0.22
N GLU A 286 28.71 -13.25 0.71
CA GLU A 286 27.92 -14.33 0.13
C GLU A 286 26.43 -14.03 0.18
N ALA A 287 25.94 -13.46 1.28
CA ALA A 287 24.54 -13.04 1.41
C ALA A 287 24.19 -11.92 0.42
N VAL A 288 25.06 -10.93 0.23
CA VAL A 288 24.90 -9.87 -0.77
C VAL A 288 24.88 -10.41 -2.20
N GLN A 289 25.74 -11.40 -2.51
CA GLN A 289 25.86 -12.00 -3.84
C GLN A 289 24.76 -13.02 -4.12
N ALA A 290 24.04 -13.51 -3.12
CA ALA A 290 22.96 -14.45 -3.30
C ALA A 290 21.79 -13.78 -4.03
N THR A 291 21.54 -14.18 -5.27
CA THR A 291 20.62 -13.49 -6.18
C THR A 291 19.19 -14.06 -6.18
N TYR A 292 18.93 -15.24 -5.61
CA TYR A 292 17.61 -15.88 -5.70
C TYR A 292 17.19 -16.75 -4.51
N GLY A 293 15.94 -16.58 -4.14
CA GLY A 293 15.00 -17.32 -3.31
C GLY A 293 15.56 -18.24 -2.23
N GLU A 294 15.88 -19.47 -2.54
CA GLU A 294 16.35 -20.45 -1.55
C GLU A 294 17.76 -20.18 -1.05
N ARG A 295 18.63 -19.70 -1.92
CA ARG A 295 20.03 -19.42 -1.56
C ARG A 295 20.12 -18.24 -0.60
N ILE A 296 19.37 -17.16 -0.83
CA ILE A 296 19.33 -16.01 0.11
C ILE A 296 18.73 -16.44 1.44
N ARG A 297 17.64 -17.20 1.44
CA ARG A 297 17.04 -17.74 2.68
C ARG A 297 18.01 -18.60 3.45
N HIS A 298 18.74 -19.47 2.76
CA HIS A 298 19.71 -20.34 3.38
C HIS A 298 20.86 -19.57 4.00
N VAL A 299 21.46 -18.63 3.29
CA VAL A 299 22.60 -17.84 3.77
C VAL A 299 22.17 -16.89 4.90
N ALA A 300 21.05 -16.17 4.75
CA ALA A 300 20.56 -15.26 5.78
C ALA A 300 20.13 -16.04 7.05
N GLY A 301 19.46 -17.17 6.91
CA GLY A 301 19.10 -18.05 8.03
C GLY A 301 20.33 -18.63 8.75
N TRP A 302 21.32 -19.10 7.99
CA TRP A 302 22.57 -19.59 8.54
C TRP A 302 23.36 -18.48 9.26
N LEU A 303 23.44 -17.28 8.66
CA LEU A 303 24.11 -16.12 9.27
C LEU A 303 23.46 -15.75 10.59
N LEU A 304 22.13 -15.62 10.61
CA LEU A 304 21.38 -15.29 11.82
C LEU A 304 21.50 -16.37 12.89
N ALA A 305 21.46 -17.66 12.52
CA ALA A 305 21.65 -18.76 13.44
C ALA A 305 23.05 -18.71 14.10
N ARG A 306 24.09 -18.50 13.28
CA ARG A 306 25.47 -18.41 13.79
C ARG A 306 25.72 -17.18 14.65
N LEU A 307 25.07 -16.04 14.32
CA LEU A 307 25.11 -14.85 15.16
C LEU A 307 24.37 -15.06 16.49
N GLY A 308 23.26 -15.81 16.48
CA GLY A 308 22.46 -16.12 17.67
C GLY A 308 23.13 -17.13 18.61
N ASP A 309 23.75 -18.19 18.10
CA ASP A 309 24.41 -19.25 18.89
C ASP A 309 25.60 -18.74 19.71
N GLN A 310 26.27 -17.71 19.21
CA GLN A 310 27.43 -17.13 19.91
C GLN A 310 27.08 -15.99 20.89
N ALA A 311 25.85 -15.46 20.80
CA ALA A 311 25.44 -14.31 21.61
C ALA A 311 25.07 -14.64 23.05
N GLY A 312 25.04 -15.93 23.47
CA GLY A 312 24.79 -16.35 24.87
C GLY A 312 23.55 -15.70 25.50
N VAL A 313 22.52 -15.42 24.71
CA VAL A 313 21.33 -14.68 25.16
C VAL A 313 20.52 -15.60 26.08
N SER A 314 20.79 -15.48 27.38
CA SER A 314 19.83 -15.83 28.41
C SER A 314 18.53 -15.09 28.14
N GLY A 315 17.45 -15.86 28.02
CA GLY A 315 16.14 -15.33 27.63
C GLY A 315 15.59 -14.35 28.66
N ASP A 316 15.89 -13.10 28.51
CA ASP A 316 15.10 -12.01 29.05
C ASP A 316 14.54 -11.17 27.96
N LYS A 317 13.24 -10.98 28.05
CA LYS A 317 12.38 -10.26 27.15
C LYS A 317 12.75 -8.79 27.03
N ALA A 318 13.77 -8.45 26.24
CA ALA A 318 13.89 -7.11 25.72
C ALA A 318 13.10 -7.11 24.39
N GLY A 319 11.89 -6.57 24.47
CA GLY A 319 10.96 -6.48 23.37
C GLY A 319 11.46 -5.49 22.31
N LEU A 320 12.18 -6.02 21.31
CA LEU A 320 11.90 -5.59 19.96
C LEU A 320 10.67 -6.40 19.59
N GLY A 321 9.50 -5.76 19.72
CA GLY A 321 8.29 -6.28 19.15
C GLY A 321 8.61 -6.58 17.71
N SER A 322 8.74 -7.87 17.38
CA SER A 322 8.41 -8.25 16.03
C SER A 322 7.18 -7.43 15.72
N ALA A 323 7.16 -6.67 14.63
CA ALA A 323 5.95 -6.22 13.99
C ALA A 323 5.11 -7.47 13.74
N GLY A 324 4.65 -8.05 14.83
CA GLY A 324 3.70 -9.12 14.92
C GLY A 324 2.49 -8.57 14.26
N GLY A 325 2.20 -9.08 13.08
CA GLY A 325 1.10 -8.70 12.30
C GLY A 325 -0.11 -8.47 13.19
N LEU A 326 -0.48 -7.25 13.44
CA LEU A 326 -1.83 -6.90 13.73
C LEU A 326 -2.61 -7.27 12.47
N GLY A 327 -2.97 -8.54 12.43
CA GLY A 327 -3.93 -9.07 11.51
C GLY A 327 -5.18 -8.24 11.66
N GLY A 328 -5.63 -7.64 10.56
CA GLY A 328 -6.98 -7.18 10.43
C GLY A 328 -7.23 -5.77 10.96
N ALA A 329 -6.65 -4.75 10.36
CA ALA A 329 -7.34 -3.47 10.27
C ALA A 329 -7.79 -3.31 8.82
N GLY A 330 -9.08 -3.39 8.63
CA GLY A 330 -9.72 -3.26 7.35
C GLY A 330 -9.36 -1.93 6.72
N GLY A 331 -8.94 -1.99 5.47
CA GLY A 331 -8.75 -0.84 4.63
C GLY A 331 -10.04 -0.06 4.47
N LEU A 332 -9.98 1.26 4.51
CA LEU A 332 -11.03 2.13 4.02
C LEU A 332 -11.26 1.80 2.56
N GLY A 333 -12.53 1.69 2.22
CA GLY A 333 -12.97 1.30 0.90
C GLY A 333 -12.39 2.16 -0.19
N GLY A 334 -12.10 1.54 -1.29
CA GLY A 334 -12.00 2.18 -2.57
C GLY A 334 -10.63 2.35 -3.17
N ALA A 335 -9.53 1.92 -2.60
CA ALA A 335 -8.27 1.90 -3.32
C ALA A 335 -7.99 0.51 -3.87
N GLY A 336 -8.54 0.22 -5.03
CA GLY A 336 -8.02 -0.87 -5.81
C GLY A 336 -6.55 -0.62 -6.07
N GLY A 337 -5.64 -1.48 -5.62
CA GLY A 337 -4.35 -1.59 -6.24
C GLY A 337 -3.17 -0.92 -5.61
N LEU A 338 -3.24 -0.11 -4.62
CA LEU A 338 -2.12 0.02 -3.73
C LEU A 338 -2.11 -1.25 -2.87
N GLY A 339 -1.30 -2.19 -3.30
CA GLY A 339 -0.92 -3.29 -2.49
C GLY A 339 -0.29 -2.75 -1.25
N GLY A 340 -1.07 -2.46 -0.26
CA GLY A 340 -0.59 -2.64 1.04
C GLY A 340 -0.01 -4.03 1.01
N ALA A 341 1.28 -4.15 1.23
CA ALA A 341 1.95 -5.34 1.58
C ALA A 341 1.18 -5.88 2.77
N GLY A 342 0.04 -6.48 2.49
CA GLY A 342 -0.88 -7.06 3.43
C GLY A 342 -0.17 -8.22 4.00
N GLY A 343 0.12 -8.14 5.26
CA GLY A 343 0.76 -9.15 6.03
C GLY A 343 0.28 -10.52 5.62
N LEU A 344 1.20 -11.39 5.37
CA LEU A 344 1.00 -12.82 5.36
C LEU A 344 0.66 -13.25 6.81
N GLY A 345 -0.51 -12.81 7.30
CA GLY A 345 -1.10 -13.27 8.55
C GLY A 345 -1.65 -14.67 8.38
N GLY A 346 -0.80 -15.67 8.48
CA GLY A 346 -1.22 -16.96 8.96
C GLY A 346 -1.55 -16.80 10.44
N ALA A 347 -2.83 -16.97 10.81
CA ALA A 347 -3.24 -17.14 12.19
C ALA A 347 -2.58 -18.41 12.74
N GLY A 348 -1.48 -18.27 13.43
CA GLY A 348 -0.89 -19.26 14.30
C GLY A 348 -0.75 -18.64 15.66
N GLY A 349 -1.43 -19.21 16.66
CA GLY A 349 -1.44 -18.73 18.02
C GLY A 349 -0.02 -18.49 18.55
N LEU A 350 0.18 -17.34 19.16
CA LEU A 350 1.38 -16.94 19.85
C LEU A 350 1.46 -17.66 21.20
N GLY A 351 1.80 -18.94 21.17
CA GLY A 351 2.44 -19.63 22.26
C GLY A 351 3.94 -19.33 22.19
N GLY A 352 4.51 -18.81 23.31
CA GLY A 352 5.90 -18.41 23.41
C GLY A 352 6.89 -19.47 22.97
N GLY A 353 7.30 -19.39 21.71
CA GLY A 353 8.30 -20.21 21.08
C GLY A 353 9.28 -19.32 20.34
N ARG A 354 10.57 -19.53 20.60
CA ARG A 354 11.70 -18.99 19.85
C ARG A 354 11.29 -18.77 18.40
N ALA A 355 11.10 -17.52 17.99
CA ALA A 355 10.97 -17.18 16.59
C ALA A 355 12.19 -17.78 15.88
N ARG A 356 11.97 -18.79 15.05
CA ARG A 356 13.05 -19.47 14.35
C ARG A 356 13.68 -18.45 13.41
N LEU A 357 14.94 -18.17 13.64
CA LEU A 357 15.79 -17.34 12.78
C LEU A 357 15.81 -17.82 11.32
N ALA A 358 15.17 -18.95 11.03
CA ALA A 358 15.14 -19.62 9.74
C ALA A 358 14.20 -18.98 8.68
N ASP A 359 13.38 -17.99 9.03
CA ASP A 359 12.41 -17.39 8.10
C ASP A 359 12.86 -16.01 7.61
N ALA A 360 14.10 -15.91 7.08
CA ALA A 360 14.48 -14.75 6.31
C ALA A 360 13.60 -14.68 5.07
N SER A 361 12.70 -13.71 5.00
CA SER A 361 11.84 -13.54 3.84
C SER A 361 12.61 -12.83 2.73
N VAL A 362 12.51 -13.39 1.55
CA VAL A 362 13.00 -12.78 0.32
C VAL A 362 11.80 -12.31 -0.47
N ARG A 363 11.77 -11.05 -0.82
CA ARG A 363 10.80 -10.55 -1.80
C ARG A 363 11.38 -10.64 -3.19
N LEU A 364 10.80 -11.51 -4.00
CA LEU A 364 11.01 -11.48 -5.43
C LEU A 364 9.97 -10.52 -6.02
N GLU A 365 10.38 -9.31 -6.29
CA GLU A 365 9.62 -8.39 -7.13
C GLU A 365 10.02 -8.70 -8.57
N THR A 366 9.23 -9.48 -9.27
CA THR A 366 9.50 -9.64 -10.67
C THR A 366 9.16 -8.38 -11.40
N ALA A 367 9.89 -8.14 -12.35
CA ALA A 367 9.40 -7.50 -13.49
C ALA A 367 9.40 -6.01 -13.37
N VAL A 368 10.57 -5.48 -13.44
CA VAL A 368 10.71 -4.12 -13.95
C VAL A 368 10.98 -4.18 -15.44
N SER A 369 10.21 -3.41 -16.20
CA SER A 369 10.47 -3.23 -17.62
C SER A 369 11.64 -2.26 -17.80
N PRO A 370 12.74 -2.67 -18.48
CA PRO A 370 13.87 -1.78 -18.73
C PRO A 370 13.58 -0.71 -19.79
N GLU A 371 12.56 -0.93 -20.60
CA GLU A 371 12.11 -0.04 -21.66
C GLU A 371 10.68 0.40 -21.35
N PRO A 372 10.21 1.56 -21.86
CA PRO A 372 8.83 1.97 -21.67
C PRO A 372 7.87 0.89 -22.19
N PRO A 373 7.02 0.31 -21.32
CA PRO A 373 6.05 -0.69 -21.76
C PRO A 373 4.95 -0.10 -22.64
N VAL A 374 4.74 1.23 -22.55
CA VAL A 374 3.76 1.97 -23.34
C VAL A 374 4.24 3.39 -23.59
N VAL A 375 3.88 3.93 -24.76
CA VAL A 375 4.03 5.34 -25.12
C VAL A 375 2.65 5.94 -25.32
N CYS A 376 2.40 7.12 -24.75
CA CYS A 376 1.11 7.82 -24.81
C CYS A 376 1.26 9.22 -25.43
N GLY A 377 0.39 9.55 -26.37
CA GLY A 377 0.32 10.90 -26.96
C GLY A 377 -0.35 11.89 -26.00
N ARG A 378 0.34 12.97 -25.60
CA ARG A 378 -0.17 13.99 -24.66
C ARG A 378 -1.45 14.64 -25.15
N ASP A 379 -1.53 14.94 -26.46
CA ASP A 379 -2.72 15.58 -27.03
C ASP A 379 -3.97 14.72 -26.91
N ALA A 380 -3.82 13.40 -27.09
CA ALA A 380 -4.92 12.45 -26.92
C ALA A 380 -5.35 12.32 -25.44
N TRP A 381 -4.44 12.52 -24.49
CA TRP A 381 -4.71 12.47 -23.05
C TRP A 381 -5.15 13.80 -22.44
N ARG A 382 -5.07 14.91 -23.18
CA ARG A 382 -5.38 16.25 -22.66
C ARG A 382 -6.75 16.36 -21.98
N PRO A 383 -7.86 15.79 -22.52
CA PRO A 383 -9.14 15.79 -21.83
C PRO A 383 -9.09 15.04 -20.49
N VAL A 384 -8.50 13.85 -20.47
CA VAL A 384 -8.37 13.03 -19.27
C VAL A 384 -7.55 13.74 -18.20
N LEU A 385 -6.39 14.32 -18.56
CA LEU A 385 -5.53 15.03 -17.61
C LEU A 385 -6.22 16.25 -17.00
N ARG A 386 -6.99 17.00 -17.81
CA ARG A 386 -7.80 18.12 -17.33
C ARG A 386 -8.87 17.66 -16.34
N ASP A 387 -9.58 16.58 -16.66
CA ASP A 387 -10.67 16.07 -15.82
C ASP A 387 -10.13 15.38 -14.56
N LEU A 388 -8.91 14.81 -14.60
CA LEU A 388 -8.20 14.35 -13.41
C LEU A 388 -7.79 15.51 -12.48
N ASP A 389 -7.50 16.71 -13.02
CA ASP A 389 -7.31 17.89 -12.16
C ASP A 389 -8.62 18.32 -11.49
N THR A 390 -9.76 18.16 -12.16
CA THR A 390 -11.08 18.34 -11.51
C THR A 390 -11.27 17.32 -10.38
N VAL A 391 -10.86 16.07 -10.57
CA VAL A 391 -10.87 15.05 -9.50
C VAL A 391 -9.95 15.46 -8.34
N ARG A 392 -8.77 16.04 -8.61
CA ARG A 392 -7.87 16.54 -7.55
C ARG A 392 -8.56 17.60 -6.67
N ARG A 393 -9.36 18.49 -7.27
CA ARG A 393 -10.18 19.45 -6.50
C ARG A 393 -11.30 18.75 -5.73
N LEU A 394 -11.98 17.82 -6.36
CA LEU A 394 -13.10 17.07 -5.76
C LEU A 394 -12.72 16.31 -4.49
N VAL A 395 -11.56 15.65 -4.48
CA VAL A 395 -11.16 14.80 -3.35
C VAL A 395 -10.94 15.55 -2.05
N ALA A 396 -10.82 16.88 -2.10
CA ALA A 396 -10.62 17.72 -0.92
C ALA A 396 -11.73 17.56 0.14
N VAL A 397 -13.00 17.52 -0.27
CA VAL A 397 -14.13 17.38 0.67
C VAL A 397 -14.21 15.96 1.26
N PHE A 398 -13.59 15.00 0.61
CA PHE A 398 -13.54 13.60 1.05
C PHE A 398 -12.28 13.25 1.84
N ASP A 399 -11.44 14.21 2.17
CA ASP A 399 -10.29 13.99 3.05
C ASP A 399 -10.74 13.23 4.32
N PRO A 400 -10.24 12.00 4.57
CA PRO A 400 -10.66 11.19 5.70
C PRO A 400 -10.25 11.78 7.05
N ASP A 401 -9.21 12.61 7.07
CA ASP A 401 -8.66 13.23 8.26
C ASP A 401 -9.11 14.69 8.47
N LEU A 402 -10.08 15.18 7.67
CA LEU A 402 -10.54 16.57 7.78
C LEU A 402 -11.11 16.91 9.18
N LEU A 403 -11.84 15.97 9.80
CA LEU A 403 -12.32 16.15 11.18
C LEU A 403 -11.19 16.20 12.21
N VAL A 404 -10.14 15.40 12.01
CA VAL A 404 -8.94 15.46 12.87
C VAL A 404 -8.29 16.84 12.78
N LYS A 405 -8.16 17.37 11.57
CA LYS A 405 -7.59 18.71 11.32
C LYS A 405 -8.40 19.82 11.99
N LEU A 406 -9.72 19.74 11.90
CA LEU A 406 -10.61 20.72 12.53
C LEU A 406 -10.58 20.66 14.06
N ALA A 407 -10.67 19.44 14.63
CA ALA A 407 -10.61 19.27 16.08
C ALA A 407 -9.26 19.70 16.67
N ALA A 408 -8.16 19.42 15.95
CA ALA A 408 -6.83 19.87 16.34
C ALA A 408 -6.71 21.42 16.31
N ALA A 409 -7.29 22.06 15.28
CA ALA A 409 -7.30 23.53 15.17
C ALA A 409 -8.16 24.19 16.25
N GLU A 410 -9.35 23.64 16.53
CA GLU A 410 -10.22 24.11 17.61
C GLU A 410 -9.53 24.01 18.97
N HIS A 411 -8.96 22.85 19.28
CA HIS A 411 -8.19 22.64 20.50
C HIS A 411 -7.00 23.62 20.63
N PHE A 412 -6.26 23.85 19.53
CA PHE A 412 -5.14 24.80 19.53
C PHE A 412 -5.59 26.23 19.87
N LEU A 413 -6.70 26.66 19.24
CA LEU A 413 -7.27 28.00 19.51
C LEU A 413 -7.71 28.18 20.97
N GLU A 414 -8.34 27.15 21.52
CA GLU A 414 -8.78 27.17 22.93
C GLU A 414 -7.61 27.24 23.92
N GLN A 415 -6.54 26.51 23.67
CA GLN A 415 -5.42 26.39 24.60
C GLN A 415 -4.36 27.47 24.44
N TYR A 416 -4.09 27.92 23.20
CA TYR A 416 -2.95 28.80 22.90
C TYR A 416 -3.36 30.12 22.26
N GLY A 417 -4.55 30.21 21.66
CA GLY A 417 -5.00 31.39 20.90
C GLY A 417 -4.41 31.47 19.49
N ALA A 418 -5.01 32.30 18.64
CA ALA A 418 -4.71 32.39 17.22
C ALA A 418 -3.29 32.89 16.88
N GLY A 419 -2.67 33.68 17.77
CA GLY A 419 -1.34 34.26 17.53
C GLY A 419 -0.15 33.43 18.07
N ALA A 420 -0.43 32.27 18.63
CA ALA A 420 0.61 31.44 19.23
C ALA A 420 1.42 30.65 18.17
N ALA A 421 2.71 30.41 18.50
CA ALA A 421 3.57 29.46 17.81
C ALA A 421 4.15 28.46 18.84
N VAL A 422 3.69 27.21 18.81
CA VAL A 422 3.96 26.21 19.85
C VAL A 422 4.90 25.12 19.28
N PRO A 423 5.93 24.65 20.02
CA PRO A 423 6.73 23.51 19.59
C PRO A 423 5.83 22.28 19.30
N PHE A 424 6.10 21.61 18.19
CA PHE A 424 5.28 20.48 17.74
C PHE A 424 5.17 19.38 18.79
N LEU A 425 6.28 18.93 19.38
CA LEU A 425 6.28 17.84 20.34
C LEU A 425 5.51 18.18 21.63
N ARG A 426 5.47 19.47 22.02
CA ARG A 426 4.64 19.93 23.11
C ARG A 426 3.16 19.86 22.74
N PHE A 427 2.79 20.32 21.56
CA PHE A 427 1.41 20.21 21.06
C PHE A 427 0.98 18.74 20.93
N TYR A 428 1.84 17.88 20.38
CA TYR A 428 1.60 16.43 20.27
C TYR A 428 1.35 15.76 21.63
N ARG A 429 2.12 16.15 22.68
CA ARG A 429 1.93 15.66 24.04
C ARG A 429 0.59 16.11 24.64
N ASP A 430 0.29 17.39 24.52
CA ASP A 430 -0.78 18.04 25.27
C ASP A 430 -2.15 17.85 24.60
N ALA A 431 -2.25 17.91 23.28
CA ALA A 431 -3.51 17.93 22.56
C ALA A 431 -4.34 16.63 22.72
N PRO A 432 -3.83 15.41 22.52
CA PRO A 432 -4.60 14.20 22.76
C PRO A 432 -4.88 13.94 24.24
N ALA A 433 -4.06 14.49 25.14
CA ALA A 433 -4.26 14.35 26.59
C ALA A 433 -5.41 15.19 27.11
N SER A 434 -5.59 16.40 26.55
CA SER A 434 -6.56 17.39 26.99
C SER A 434 -7.83 17.45 26.12
N SER A 435 -7.84 16.85 24.92
CA SER A 435 -9.01 16.77 24.04
C SER A 435 -9.48 15.33 23.82
N PRO A 436 -10.53 14.86 24.54
CA PRO A 436 -11.09 13.53 24.34
C PRO A 436 -11.64 13.33 22.92
N GLU A 437 -12.19 14.37 22.29
CA GLU A 437 -12.70 14.32 20.92
C GLU A 437 -11.58 14.08 19.92
N LEU A 438 -10.48 14.86 20.00
CA LEU A 438 -9.32 14.66 19.13
C LEU A 438 -8.73 13.28 19.31
N ARG A 439 -8.63 12.78 20.54
CA ARG A 439 -8.16 11.41 20.81
C ARG A 439 -9.07 10.38 20.16
N ALA A 440 -10.39 10.49 20.34
CA ALA A 440 -11.34 9.55 19.72
C ALA A 440 -11.24 9.55 18.19
N LEU A 441 -11.03 10.71 17.56
CA LEU A 441 -10.82 10.83 16.11
C LEU A 441 -9.48 10.22 15.68
N LEU A 442 -8.42 10.41 16.44
CA LEU A 442 -7.11 9.80 16.18
C LEU A 442 -7.17 8.28 16.30
N ASP A 443 -7.82 7.76 17.34
CA ASP A 443 -8.02 6.34 17.60
C ASP A 443 -9.09 5.72 16.70
N ARG A 444 -9.83 6.56 15.94
CA ARG A 444 -11.01 6.15 15.14
C ARG A 444 -12.06 5.41 15.96
N ALA A 445 -12.18 5.78 17.21
CA ALA A 445 -13.15 5.23 18.15
C ALA A 445 -14.51 5.89 17.98
N GLY A 446 -15.44 5.20 17.39
CA GLY A 446 -16.82 5.67 17.19
C GLY A 446 -17.03 6.54 15.94
N THR A 447 -18.29 6.94 15.73
CA THR A 447 -18.70 7.87 14.68
C THR A 447 -18.81 9.25 15.28
N PRO A 448 -18.03 10.24 14.81
CA PRO A 448 -18.14 11.62 15.32
C PRO A 448 -19.55 12.17 15.07
N ASP A 449 -20.16 12.77 16.08
CA ASP A 449 -21.52 13.36 16.00
C ASP A 449 -21.55 14.86 16.37
N GLY A 450 -20.43 15.53 16.33
CA GLY A 450 -20.33 16.97 16.57
C GLY A 450 -20.90 17.82 15.42
N PRO A 451 -21.07 19.16 15.64
CA PRO A 451 -21.53 20.10 14.59
C PRO A 451 -20.64 20.06 13.33
N ALA A 452 -19.32 20.00 13.50
CA ALA A 452 -18.36 19.91 12.39
C ALA A 452 -18.55 18.62 11.59
N ALA A 453 -18.76 17.49 12.27
CA ALA A 453 -19.00 16.19 11.63
C ALA A 453 -20.29 16.19 10.80
N ARG A 454 -21.38 16.74 11.36
CA ARG A 454 -22.67 16.86 10.64
C ARG A 454 -22.55 17.79 9.44
N ARG A 455 -21.84 18.92 9.57
CA ARG A 455 -21.61 19.85 8.46
C ARG A 455 -20.81 19.19 7.35
N LEU A 456 -19.73 18.48 7.67
CA LEU A 456 -18.92 17.75 6.67
C LEU A 456 -19.71 16.62 6.00
N ALA A 457 -20.52 15.88 6.76
CA ALA A 457 -21.41 14.87 6.20
C ALA A 457 -22.45 15.48 5.25
N GLY A 458 -22.96 16.67 5.55
CA GLY A 458 -23.83 17.46 4.67
C GLY A 458 -23.12 17.80 3.36
N LEU A 459 -21.94 18.42 3.41
CA LEU A 459 -21.16 18.78 2.23
C LEU A 459 -20.84 17.57 1.33
N ARG A 460 -20.49 16.45 1.95
CA ARG A 460 -20.23 15.19 1.21
C ARG A 460 -21.47 14.65 0.53
N ARG A 461 -22.62 14.71 1.19
CA ARG A 461 -23.91 14.30 0.61
C ARG A 461 -24.30 15.20 -0.54
N GLU A 462 -24.27 16.52 -0.36
CA GLU A 462 -24.55 17.51 -1.40
C GLU A 462 -23.65 17.31 -2.62
N THR A 463 -22.38 17.00 -2.39
CA THR A 463 -21.43 16.70 -3.48
C THR A 463 -21.85 15.46 -4.27
N TRP A 464 -22.20 14.36 -3.57
CA TRP A 464 -22.67 13.15 -4.23
C TRP A 464 -24.00 13.36 -4.98
N ASP A 465 -24.95 14.06 -4.35
CA ASP A 465 -26.26 14.35 -4.95
C ASP A 465 -26.10 15.19 -6.22
N ALA A 466 -25.18 16.15 -6.23
CA ALA A 466 -24.87 16.93 -7.41
C ALA A 466 -24.19 16.10 -8.51
N LEU A 467 -23.27 15.21 -8.16
CA LEU A 467 -22.60 14.34 -9.13
C LEU A 467 -23.55 13.30 -9.75
N TYR A 468 -24.49 12.75 -8.98
CA TYR A 468 -25.49 11.79 -9.45
C TYR A 468 -26.80 12.45 -9.92
N GLY A 469 -26.90 13.77 -9.89
CA GLY A 469 -28.11 14.53 -10.25
C GLY A 469 -28.44 14.57 -11.74
N GLY A 470 -27.53 14.12 -12.60
CA GLY A 470 -27.74 14.02 -14.05
C GLY A 470 -28.61 12.82 -14.45
N PRO A 471 -29.13 12.81 -15.68
CA PRO A 471 -29.89 11.66 -16.20
C PRO A 471 -28.97 10.46 -16.41
N VAL A 472 -29.52 9.26 -16.21
CA VAL A 472 -28.88 8.02 -16.60
C VAL A 472 -29.08 7.82 -18.10
N ASP A 473 -27.99 7.67 -18.84
CA ASP A 473 -28.05 7.43 -20.30
C ASP A 473 -28.47 5.98 -20.62
N GLY A 474 -28.68 5.70 -21.93
CA GLY A 474 -29.04 4.36 -22.40
C GLY A 474 -28.00 3.25 -22.12
N ARG A 475 -26.81 3.60 -21.61
CA ARG A 475 -25.75 2.68 -21.21
C ARG A 475 -25.64 2.52 -19.68
N GLY A 476 -26.55 3.12 -18.92
CA GLY A 476 -26.52 3.09 -17.47
C GLY A 476 -25.46 3.99 -16.84
N VAL A 477 -25.09 5.09 -17.50
CA VAL A 477 -24.05 6.03 -17.06
C VAL A 477 -24.67 7.35 -16.67
N VAL A 478 -24.31 7.86 -15.50
CA VAL A 478 -24.51 9.27 -15.15
C VAL A 478 -23.23 10.03 -15.46
N THR A 479 -23.35 11.12 -16.22
CA THR A 479 -22.21 12.00 -16.51
C THR A 479 -22.42 13.34 -15.82
N ALA A 480 -21.55 13.67 -14.88
CA ALA A 480 -21.46 14.99 -14.28
C ALA A 480 -20.55 15.88 -15.14
N ASP A 481 -20.98 17.12 -15.35
CA ASP A 481 -20.15 18.14 -15.97
C ASP A 481 -19.01 18.52 -15.00
N PRO A 482 -17.74 18.61 -15.44
CA PRO A 482 -16.64 19.14 -14.62
C PRO A 482 -16.94 20.48 -13.94
N ASP A 483 -17.69 21.38 -14.61
CA ASP A 483 -18.09 22.68 -14.06
C ASP A 483 -18.97 22.56 -12.79
N VAL A 484 -19.66 21.44 -12.58
CA VAL A 484 -20.40 21.18 -11.34
C VAL A 484 -19.44 21.08 -10.16
N VAL A 485 -18.31 20.38 -10.33
CA VAL A 485 -17.28 20.26 -9.30
C VAL A 485 -16.66 21.63 -8.99
N ASP A 486 -16.41 22.44 -10.01
CA ASP A 486 -15.82 23.77 -9.82
C ASP A 486 -16.77 24.72 -9.04
N LYS A 487 -18.06 24.67 -9.34
CA LYS A 487 -19.09 25.42 -8.59
C LYS A 487 -19.20 24.96 -7.14
N LEU A 488 -19.16 23.64 -6.90
CA LEU A 488 -19.15 23.08 -5.54
C LEU A 488 -17.91 23.51 -4.78
N ALA A 489 -16.72 23.33 -5.38
CA ALA A 489 -15.45 23.69 -4.77
C ALA A 489 -15.37 25.18 -4.37
N ALA A 490 -15.92 26.07 -5.20
CA ALA A 490 -16.00 27.50 -4.92
C ALA A 490 -16.92 27.85 -3.72
N SER A 491 -17.86 26.97 -3.38
CA SER A 491 -18.79 27.14 -2.25
C SER A 491 -18.30 26.52 -0.94
N TRP A 492 -17.26 25.71 -0.99
CA TRP A 492 -16.78 25.03 0.23
C TRP A 492 -16.11 25.98 1.22
N PRO A 493 -16.18 25.70 2.52
CA PRO A 493 -15.46 26.43 3.52
C PRO A 493 -13.94 26.44 3.28
N ALA A 494 -13.25 27.48 3.75
CA ALA A 494 -11.81 27.67 3.54
C ALA A 494 -10.94 26.48 4.04
N PHE A 495 -11.44 25.71 5.00
CA PHE A 495 -10.75 24.53 5.50
C PHE A 495 -10.81 23.33 4.53
N VAL A 496 -11.64 23.34 3.49
CA VAL A 496 -11.67 22.29 2.45
C VAL A 496 -10.72 22.71 1.32
N ARG A 497 -9.49 22.24 1.36
CA ARG A 497 -8.46 22.64 0.40
C ARG A 497 -8.07 21.50 -0.52
N PRO A 498 -8.04 21.74 -1.84
CA PRO A 498 -7.50 20.77 -2.78
C PRO A 498 -6.04 20.44 -2.46
N PRO A 499 -5.65 19.15 -2.54
CA PRO A 499 -4.23 18.78 -2.43
C PRO A 499 -3.41 19.39 -3.57
N GLY A 500 -2.16 19.72 -3.31
CA GLY A 500 -1.24 20.26 -4.31
C GLY A 500 -0.87 19.23 -5.37
N SER A 501 -0.80 17.95 -4.98
CA SER A 501 -0.52 16.84 -5.91
C SER A 501 -1.25 15.58 -5.48
N ILE A 502 -1.74 14.84 -6.49
CA ILE A 502 -2.31 13.50 -6.32
C ILE A 502 -1.70 12.51 -7.30
N THR A 503 -1.64 11.26 -6.90
CA THR A 503 -1.37 10.14 -7.80
C THR A 503 -2.68 9.41 -8.11
N CYS A 504 -3.01 9.30 -9.38
CA CYS A 504 -4.18 8.59 -9.90
C CYS A 504 -3.77 7.23 -10.47
N TYR A 505 -4.43 6.18 -10.03
CA TYR A 505 -4.27 4.82 -10.56
C TYR A 505 -5.51 4.48 -11.37
N GLY A 506 -5.34 3.99 -12.59
CA GLY A 506 -6.50 3.66 -13.42
C GLY A 506 -6.17 2.99 -14.73
N HIS A 507 -7.20 2.72 -15.49
CA HIS A 507 -7.15 2.07 -16.79
C HIS A 507 -7.67 2.99 -17.87
N LEU A 508 -7.03 2.96 -19.03
CA LEU A 508 -7.57 3.61 -20.23
C LEU A 508 -8.59 2.67 -20.87
N MET A 509 -9.73 3.23 -21.30
CA MET A 509 -10.72 2.53 -22.11
C MET A 509 -10.53 2.86 -23.61
N PRO A 510 -11.05 2.00 -24.49
CA PRO A 510 -11.22 2.37 -25.88
C PRO A 510 -12.02 3.68 -26.02
N GLY A 511 -11.39 4.72 -26.56
CA GLY A 511 -11.89 6.09 -26.50
C GLY A 511 -11.14 6.90 -25.43
N PRO A 512 -11.35 8.21 -25.32
CA PRO A 512 -10.62 9.03 -24.36
C PRO A 512 -11.26 8.98 -22.96
N GLU A 513 -11.53 7.80 -22.41
CA GLU A 513 -12.09 7.60 -21.07
C GLU A 513 -11.08 6.90 -20.17
N PHE A 514 -11.02 7.34 -18.91
CA PHE A 514 -10.12 6.81 -17.90
C PHE A 514 -10.89 6.29 -16.69
N VAL A 515 -10.75 5.01 -16.38
CA VAL A 515 -11.41 4.39 -15.23
C VAL A 515 -10.51 4.50 -14.02
N LEU A 516 -10.90 5.32 -13.06
CA LEU A 516 -10.13 5.57 -11.85
C LEU A 516 -10.31 4.43 -10.85
N ASN A 517 -9.19 3.84 -10.41
CA ASN A 517 -9.17 2.78 -9.39
C ASN A 517 -8.89 3.33 -8.00
N ALA A 518 -7.98 4.29 -7.91
CA ALA A 518 -7.52 4.85 -6.64
C ALA A 518 -6.90 6.24 -6.85
N VAL A 519 -6.97 7.02 -5.80
CA VAL A 519 -6.24 8.28 -5.67
C VAL A 519 -5.44 8.24 -4.37
N THR A 520 -4.19 8.68 -4.43
CA THR A 520 -3.34 8.84 -3.25
C THR A 520 -2.64 10.18 -3.27
N THR A 521 -1.93 10.51 -2.20
CA THR A 521 -0.96 11.61 -2.18
C THR A 521 -0.04 11.51 -3.40
N GLY A 522 0.24 12.62 -4.04
CA GLY A 522 1.17 12.73 -5.18
C GLY A 522 2.63 12.76 -4.75
N TYR A 523 3.37 13.74 -5.27
CA TYR A 523 4.77 14.01 -4.91
C TYR A 523 5.72 12.83 -5.18
N GLY A 524 5.45 12.08 -6.26
CA GLY A 524 6.25 10.94 -6.69
C GLY A 524 5.90 9.61 -6.00
N ARG A 525 4.94 9.57 -5.06
CA ARG A 525 4.53 8.34 -4.35
C ARG A 525 4.23 7.18 -5.31
N GLY A 526 3.52 7.43 -6.38
CA GLY A 526 3.08 6.40 -7.31
C GLY A 526 4.21 5.68 -8.05
N THR A 527 5.31 6.37 -8.30
CA THR A 527 6.45 5.85 -9.07
C THR A 527 7.67 5.49 -8.22
N GLY A 528 7.70 5.89 -6.95
CA GLY A 528 8.87 5.71 -6.06
C GLY A 528 9.34 4.27 -5.99
N ARG A 529 8.43 3.31 -5.82
CA ARG A 529 8.79 1.88 -5.80
C ARG A 529 9.33 1.38 -7.14
N THR A 530 8.71 1.76 -8.25
CA THR A 530 9.17 1.38 -9.60
C THR A 530 10.56 1.93 -9.87
N ARG A 531 10.82 3.20 -9.52
CA ARG A 531 12.14 3.83 -9.66
C ARG A 531 13.20 3.13 -8.81
N TYR A 532 12.87 2.76 -7.58
CA TYR A 532 13.75 1.97 -6.72
C TYR A 532 14.13 0.62 -7.37
N LEU A 533 13.14 -0.13 -7.86
CA LEU A 533 13.36 -1.43 -8.51
C LEU A 533 14.22 -1.31 -9.79
N LEU A 534 13.99 -0.27 -10.59
CA LEU A 534 14.79 0.02 -11.77
C LEU A 534 16.24 0.33 -11.39
N ALA A 535 16.45 1.19 -10.39
CA ALA A 535 17.80 1.51 -9.90
C ALA A 535 18.52 0.27 -9.36
N ARG A 536 17.81 -0.59 -8.60
CA ARG A 536 18.37 -1.85 -8.11
C ARG A 536 18.68 -2.85 -9.24
N ALA A 537 17.95 -2.78 -10.35
CA ALA A 537 18.25 -3.55 -11.57
C ALA A 537 19.43 -2.98 -12.38
N GLY A 538 20.09 -1.91 -11.91
CA GLY A 538 21.17 -1.23 -12.61
C GLY A 538 20.68 -0.39 -13.80
N LEU A 539 19.40 0.00 -13.81
CA LEU A 539 18.80 0.80 -14.87
C LEU A 539 18.69 2.25 -14.42
N THR A 540 19.17 3.19 -15.25
CA THR A 540 19.09 4.62 -14.97
C THR A 540 17.64 5.09 -15.15
N THR A 541 17.06 5.60 -14.09
CA THR A 541 15.86 6.44 -14.18
C THR A 541 16.35 7.87 -14.23
N GLY A 542 15.95 8.63 -15.24
CA GLY A 542 16.34 10.04 -15.30
C GLY A 542 16.12 10.72 -13.94
N ASP A 543 17.08 11.53 -13.51
CA ASP A 543 16.96 12.26 -12.25
C ASP A 543 15.81 13.24 -12.33
N THR A 544 14.87 13.10 -11.41
CA THR A 544 13.85 14.13 -11.16
C THR A 544 14.53 15.24 -10.35
N ALA A 545 15.05 16.23 -11.04
CA ALA A 545 15.80 17.32 -10.40
C ALA A 545 14.94 18.27 -9.54
N ALA A 546 13.62 18.15 -9.56
CA ALA A 546 12.73 19.02 -8.81
C ALA A 546 12.42 18.43 -7.43
N ARG A 547 12.87 19.09 -6.35
CA ARG A 547 12.37 18.81 -5.00
C ARG A 547 10.91 19.24 -4.89
N TRP A 548 10.10 18.36 -4.34
CA TRP A 548 8.71 18.67 -3.99
C TRP A 548 8.68 19.51 -2.69
N PRO A 549 7.70 20.40 -2.53
CA PRO A 549 7.57 21.22 -1.32
C PRO A 549 6.94 20.40 -0.18
N VAL A 550 7.46 19.21 0.07
CA VAL A 550 6.97 18.30 1.12
C VAL A 550 8.12 17.77 1.95
N ALA A 551 7.82 17.46 3.19
CA ALA A 551 8.75 16.85 4.12
C ALA A 551 8.31 15.42 4.43
N GLU A 552 9.24 14.46 4.38
CA GLU A 552 8.97 13.06 4.59
C GLU A 552 9.90 12.45 5.64
N CYS A 553 9.32 11.61 6.52
CA CYS A 553 10.13 10.68 7.30
C CYS A 553 10.54 9.51 6.41
N LEU A 554 11.81 9.50 6.00
CA LEU A 554 12.37 8.46 5.14
C LEU A 554 12.63 7.12 5.85
N GLY A 555 12.08 6.93 7.04
CA GLY A 555 12.10 5.67 7.77
C GLY A 555 11.30 4.58 7.06
N SER A 556 11.70 3.35 7.30
CA SER A 556 10.95 2.20 6.84
C SER A 556 10.06 1.69 7.98
N PHE A 557 8.76 1.85 7.81
CA PHE A 557 7.76 1.42 8.78
C PHE A 557 6.91 0.27 8.21
N GLY A 558 6.47 -0.63 9.06
CA GLY A 558 5.61 -1.73 8.67
C GLY A 558 6.32 -2.75 7.78
N ASP A 559 5.75 -3.08 6.63
CA ASP A 559 6.21 -4.15 5.74
C ASP A 559 7.51 -3.88 4.95
N HIS A 560 8.20 -2.79 5.26
CA HIS A 560 9.60 -2.59 4.89
C HIS A 560 9.92 -2.69 3.39
N LEU A 561 9.00 -2.26 2.53
CA LEU A 561 9.30 -2.11 1.11
C LEU A 561 10.10 -0.83 0.88
N ASN A 562 11.33 -0.98 0.43
CA ASN A 562 12.17 0.14 0.08
C ASN A 562 11.61 0.92 -1.11
N LEU A 563 11.78 2.22 -1.04
CA LEU A 563 11.42 3.16 -2.09
C LEU A 563 12.65 3.94 -2.47
N ARG A 564 12.73 4.39 -3.72
CA ARG A 564 13.58 5.53 -4.00
C ARG A 564 12.80 6.74 -3.49
N PRO A 565 13.39 7.55 -2.57
CA PRO A 565 12.71 8.73 -2.07
C PRO A 565 12.27 9.61 -3.24
N ALA A 566 11.03 10.06 -3.20
CA ALA A 566 10.71 11.26 -3.96
C ALA A 566 11.66 12.37 -3.49
N ALA A 567 11.90 13.37 -4.32
CA ALA A 567 12.74 14.50 -3.95
C ALA A 567 12.06 15.39 -2.89
N ALA A 568 11.78 14.81 -1.72
CA ALA A 568 11.23 15.44 -0.53
C ALA A 568 12.34 15.86 0.42
N THR A 569 12.06 16.82 1.30
CA THR A 569 12.97 17.14 2.40
C THR A 569 12.85 16.05 3.47
N PRO A 570 13.95 15.38 3.87
CA PRO A 570 13.89 14.38 4.92
C PRO A 570 13.58 15.03 6.27
N VAL A 571 12.80 14.35 7.12
CA VAL A 571 12.57 14.72 8.53
C VAL A 571 13.33 13.74 9.39
N GLU A 572 14.13 14.24 10.33
CA GLU A 572 14.80 13.38 11.31
C GLU A 572 13.78 12.82 12.30
N TYR A 573 13.64 11.51 12.30
CA TYR A 573 12.72 10.78 13.16
C TYR A 573 13.48 9.75 14.01
N PRO A 574 13.01 9.46 15.23
CA PRO A 574 13.63 8.45 16.08
C PRO A 574 13.77 7.09 15.39
N PHE A 575 14.90 6.44 15.62
CA PHE A 575 15.23 5.09 15.11
C PHE A 575 15.23 4.95 13.59
N THR A 576 15.31 6.06 12.86
CA THR A 576 15.46 6.09 11.39
C THR A 576 16.83 6.66 11.01
N VAL A 577 17.32 6.28 9.83
CA VAL A 577 18.54 6.81 9.26
C VAL A 577 18.25 7.37 7.88
N THR A 578 18.34 8.69 7.75
CA THR A 578 18.19 9.38 6.46
C THR A 578 19.55 9.48 5.77
N GLY A 579 19.58 9.42 4.44
CA GLY A 579 20.80 9.63 3.66
C GLY A 579 21.23 11.11 3.59
N GLU A 580 20.30 12.04 3.87
CA GLU A 580 20.51 13.49 3.85
C GLU A 580 20.01 14.10 5.17
N PRO A 581 20.58 15.22 5.62
CA PRO A 581 20.10 15.95 6.80
C PRO A 581 18.76 16.63 6.52
N GLY A 582 17.95 16.79 7.56
CA GLY A 582 16.68 17.50 7.51
C GLY A 582 16.27 18.02 8.89
N PRO A 583 15.16 18.78 8.99
CA PRO A 583 14.70 19.30 10.27
C PRO A 583 14.35 18.17 11.23
N ALA A 584 14.74 18.32 12.50
CA ALA A 584 14.33 17.44 13.56
C ALA A 584 12.90 17.77 14.03
N LEU A 585 12.20 16.82 14.62
CA LEU A 585 10.87 17.06 15.19
C LEU A 585 10.86 18.18 16.25
N THR A 586 11.96 18.37 16.94
CA THR A 586 12.15 19.41 17.96
C THR A 586 12.20 20.83 17.38
N GLU A 587 12.52 20.97 16.10
CA GLU A 587 12.61 22.26 15.40
C GLU A 587 11.26 22.71 14.84
N LEU A 588 10.29 21.79 14.73
CA LEU A 588 8.98 22.07 14.16
C LEU A 588 8.11 22.89 15.12
N ARG A 589 7.40 23.89 14.57
CA ARG A 589 6.47 24.76 15.28
C ARG A 589 5.09 24.70 14.65
N VAL A 590 4.07 24.69 15.49
CA VAL A 590 2.65 24.70 15.12
C VAL A 590 2.09 26.09 15.30
N SER A 591 1.37 26.57 14.30
CA SER A 591 0.61 27.83 14.36
C SER A 591 -0.75 27.66 13.68
N TYR A 592 -1.67 28.58 13.97
CA TYR A 592 -2.99 28.60 13.34
C TYR A 592 -3.02 29.59 12.19
N ASP A 593 -3.49 29.11 11.03
CA ASP A 593 -3.74 29.95 9.86
C ASP A 593 -5.24 30.32 9.78
N ALA A 594 -5.55 31.58 10.03
CA ALA A 594 -6.92 32.07 10.00
C ALA A 594 -7.54 32.06 8.60
N ALA A 595 -6.73 32.19 7.55
CA ALA A 595 -7.22 32.20 6.17
C ALA A 595 -7.73 30.82 5.74
N THR A 596 -7.07 29.76 6.17
CA THR A 596 -7.44 28.37 5.88
C THR A 596 -8.20 27.68 7.01
N GLN A 597 -8.27 28.30 8.19
CA GLN A 597 -8.85 27.71 9.40
C GLN A 597 -8.21 26.36 9.78
N ARG A 598 -6.91 26.20 9.50
CA ARG A 598 -6.14 24.99 9.76
C ARG A 598 -4.88 25.31 10.56
N LEU A 599 -4.29 24.25 11.11
CA LEU A 599 -2.94 24.33 11.66
C LEU A 599 -1.90 24.19 10.55
N THR A 600 -0.80 24.91 10.73
CA THR A 600 0.37 24.88 9.85
C THR A 600 1.62 24.53 10.66
N LEU A 601 2.60 23.96 9.98
CA LEU A 601 3.93 23.69 10.52
C LEU A 601 4.95 24.60 9.86
N THR A 602 5.91 25.06 10.65
CA THR A 602 7.15 25.71 10.16
C THR A 602 8.36 25.05 10.78
N ASP A 603 9.50 25.15 10.11
CA ASP A 603 10.81 24.78 10.66
C ASP A 603 11.41 25.91 11.54
N ALA A 604 12.66 25.76 11.94
CA ALA A 604 13.39 26.73 12.76
C ALA A 604 13.54 28.10 12.09
N ASP A 605 13.61 28.12 10.75
CA ASP A 605 13.77 29.33 9.94
C ASP A 605 12.43 30.00 9.60
N GLY A 606 11.31 29.40 10.04
CA GLY A 606 9.96 29.84 9.74
C GLY A 606 9.46 29.42 8.36
N SER A 607 10.18 28.57 7.66
CA SER A 607 9.74 28.02 6.36
C SER A 607 8.60 27.01 6.55
N PRO A 608 7.58 27.02 5.67
CA PRO A 608 6.47 26.07 5.77
C PRO A 608 6.95 24.61 5.59
N VAL A 609 6.44 23.71 6.43
CA VAL A 609 6.70 22.29 6.38
C VAL A 609 5.39 21.55 6.11
N LEU A 610 5.27 20.90 4.95
CA LEU A 610 4.13 20.07 4.60
C LEU A 610 4.51 18.59 4.78
N PRO A 611 4.09 17.93 5.86
CA PRO A 611 4.43 16.53 6.08
C PRO A 611 3.64 15.63 5.12
N ALA A 612 4.35 14.69 4.50
CA ALA A 612 3.76 13.71 3.60
C ALA A 612 4.28 12.32 3.89
N HIS A 613 3.44 11.31 3.70
CA HIS A 613 3.87 9.92 3.69
C HIS A 613 3.85 9.40 2.25
N LEU A 614 5.02 9.22 1.67
CA LEU A 614 5.19 8.77 0.29
C LEU A 614 5.50 7.27 0.18
N GLY A 615 5.57 6.57 1.31
CA GLY A 615 5.81 5.14 1.40
C GLY A 615 4.63 4.28 0.92
N MET A 616 4.91 2.98 0.71
CA MET A 616 3.90 2.00 0.28
C MET A 616 2.98 1.52 1.42
N THR A 617 3.36 1.77 2.65
CA THR A 617 2.59 1.40 3.85
C THR A 617 1.38 2.31 4.01
N GLY A 618 0.30 1.78 4.56
CA GLY A 618 -0.85 2.61 4.93
C GLY A 618 -0.55 3.48 6.16
N GLU A 619 -1.10 4.68 6.21
CA GLU A 619 -0.87 5.67 7.28
C GLU A 619 -1.24 5.16 8.68
N ARG A 620 -2.06 4.12 8.75
CA ARG A 620 -2.50 3.49 10.02
C ARG A 620 -1.43 2.73 10.78
N VAL A 621 -0.38 2.32 10.08
CA VAL A 621 0.75 1.56 10.65
C VAL A 621 1.99 2.42 10.83
N LEU A 622 1.86 3.72 10.58
CA LEU A 622 2.91 4.69 10.90
C LEU A 622 3.06 4.83 12.41
N PRO A 623 4.27 5.16 12.90
CA PRO A 623 4.46 5.53 14.30
C PRO A 623 3.50 6.64 14.71
N PRO A 624 2.98 6.63 15.94
CA PRO A 624 1.94 7.55 16.41
C PRO A 624 2.24 9.03 16.16
N ALA A 625 3.45 9.50 16.44
CA ALA A 625 3.80 10.90 16.23
C ALA A 625 3.89 11.26 14.75
N TRP A 626 4.40 10.36 13.89
CA TRP A 626 4.42 10.58 12.45
C TRP A 626 3.01 10.51 11.84
N SER A 627 2.19 9.56 12.29
CA SER A 627 0.77 9.49 11.92
C SER A 627 0.02 10.77 12.30
N PHE A 628 0.28 11.31 13.50
CA PHE A 628 -0.30 12.59 13.93
C PHE A 628 0.12 13.74 13.01
N LEU A 629 1.42 13.86 12.69
CA LEU A 629 1.93 14.87 11.77
C LEU A 629 1.21 14.84 10.42
N VAL A 630 1.18 13.68 9.78
CA VAL A 630 0.58 13.54 8.44
C VAL A 630 -0.93 13.79 8.47
N ARG A 631 -1.64 13.31 9.50
CA ARG A 631 -3.09 13.43 9.59
C ARG A 631 -3.56 14.83 9.95
N VAL A 632 -2.82 15.54 10.78
CA VAL A 632 -3.19 16.89 11.24
C VAL A 632 -2.73 17.96 10.24
N PHE A 633 -1.51 17.87 9.72
CA PHE A 633 -0.89 18.92 8.91
C PHE A 633 -0.74 18.56 7.44
N GLY A 634 -0.75 17.27 7.10
CA GLY A 634 -0.54 16.78 5.74
C GLY A 634 -1.77 16.88 4.85
N GLU A 635 -1.57 16.57 3.57
CA GLU A 635 -2.63 16.42 2.59
C GLU A 635 -3.30 15.03 2.67
N PRO A 636 -4.48 14.84 2.02
CA PRO A 636 -5.19 13.57 2.05
C PRO A 636 -4.33 12.41 1.55
N PRO A 637 -4.14 11.35 2.34
CA PRO A 637 -3.30 10.23 1.95
C PRO A 637 -3.96 9.32 0.91
N THR A 638 -5.28 9.13 1.02
CA THR A 638 -6.11 8.35 0.11
C THR A 638 -7.52 8.89 0.17
N ALA A 639 -8.06 9.32 -0.95
CA ALA A 639 -9.22 10.20 -0.91
C ALA A 639 -10.41 9.76 -1.78
N MET A 640 -10.38 8.56 -2.42
CA MET A 640 -11.54 8.12 -3.17
C MET A 640 -12.66 7.67 -2.23
N PRO A 641 -13.76 8.42 -2.20
CA PRO A 641 -14.91 8.04 -1.41
C PRO A 641 -15.64 6.86 -2.07
N SER A 642 -16.12 5.96 -1.24
CA SER A 642 -17.05 4.93 -1.72
C SER A 642 -18.45 5.55 -1.84
N PRO A 643 -19.12 5.46 -2.99
CA PRO A 643 -20.51 5.90 -3.12
C PRO A 643 -21.47 5.08 -2.23
N TRP A 644 -21.00 3.95 -1.70
CA TRP A 644 -21.73 3.05 -0.81
C TRP A 644 -21.77 3.51 0.66
N GLY A 645 -20.98 4.50 1.04
CA GLY A 645 -20.98 5.10 2.40
C GLY A 645 -22.17 6.02 2.68
N LEU A 646 -22.92 6.39 1.67
CA LEU A 646 -24.13 7.21 1.79
C LEU A 646 -25.33 6.29 2.01
N GLY A 647 -25.74 6.11 3.26
CA GLY A 647 -26.82 5.24 3.70
C GLY A 647 -27.95 4.99 2.69
N GLY A 648 -28.12 3.75 2.28
CA GLY A 648 -29.35 3.27 1.66
C GLY A 648 -30.25 2.75 2.76
N THR A 649 -31.53 3.07 2.70
CA THR A 649 -32.54 2.45 3.55
C THR A 649 -32.56 0.95 3.31
N ALA A 650 -32.62 0.17 4.37
CA ALA A 650 -32.50 -1.30 4.40
C ALA A 650 -33.64 -2.07 3.69
N ALA A 651 -34.35 -1.47 2.76
CA ALA A 651 -35.55 -2.06 2.15
C ALA A 651 -35.28 -2.88 0.88
N GLU A 652 -34.12 -2.71 0.24
CA GLU A 652 -33.80 -3.45 -0.99
C GLU A 652 -32.78 -4.55 -0.73
N VAL A 653 -33.11 -5.77 -1.16
CA VAL A 653 -32.22 -6.95 -1.05
C VAL A 653 -30.92 -6.74 -1.86
N VAL A 654 -31.02 -6.07 -3.00
CA VAL A 654 -29.90 -5.67 -3.85
C VAL A 654 -30.06 -4.21 -4.25
N LEU A 655 -29.14 -3.35 -3.79
CA LEU A 655 -29.11 -1.93 -4.14
C LEU A 655 -28.16 -1.73 -5.33
N ALA A 656 -28.70 -1.28 -6.47
CA ALA A 656 -27.92 -0.94 -7.67
C ALA A 656 -27.55 0.55 -7.71
N ARG A 657 -26.37 0.86 -8.25
CA ARG A 657 -25.95 2.22 -8.59
C ARG A 657 -25.39 2.27 -10.00
N PRO A 658 -25.76 3.30 -10.80
CA PRO A 658 -25.22 3.48 -12.13
C PRO A 658 -23.74 3.86 -12.08
N ARG A 659 -23.04 3.68 -13.21
CA ARG A 659 -21.69 4.20 -13.41
C ARG A 659 -21.71 5.73 -13.31
N LEU A 660 -20.75 6.30 -12.63
CA LEU A 660 -20.57 7.75 -12.50
C LEU A 660 -19.31 8.20 -13.23
N ARG A 661 -19.46 9.20 -14.09
CA ARG A 661 -18.37 9.83 -14.82
C ARG A 661 -18.36 11.34 -14.58
N VAL A 662 -17.17 11.90 -14.44
CA VAL A 662 -16.93 13.35 -14.46
C VAL A 662 -16.09 13.65 -15.70
N GLY A 663 -16.68 14.33 -16.68
CA GLY A 663 -16.05 14.49 -17.98
C GLY A 663 -15.65 13.16 -18.62
N SER A 664 -14.35 12.95 -18.84
CA SER A 664 -13.74 11.72 -19.38
C SER A 664 -13.31 10.70 -18.30
N VAL A 665 -13.49 11.01 -17.02
CA VAL A 665 -13.02 10.16 -15.92
C VAL A 665 -14.19 9.42 -15.27
N VAL A 666 -14.16 8.09 -15.31
CA VAL A 666 -15.08 7.23 -14.56
C VAL A 666 -14.63 7.21 -13.10
N LEU A 667 -15.39 7.88 -12.23
CA LEU A 667 -15.14 7.96 -10.79
C LEU A 667 -15.62 6.72 -10.04
N ALA A 668 -16.75 6.16 -10.45
CA ALA A 668 -17.32 4.97 -9.86
C ALA A 668 -17.90 4.05 -10.93
N ARG A 669 -17.56 2.78 -10.84
CA ARG A 669 -18.14 1.74 -11.69
C ARG A 669 -19.61 1.53 -11.34
N ALA A 670 -20.40 1.00 -12.29
CA ALA A 670 -21.71 0.46 -11.94
C ALA A 670 -21.53 -0.66 -10.90
N GLY A 671 -22.42 -0.67 -9.91
CA GLY A 671 -22.26 -1.61 -8.81
C GLY A 671 -23.56 -1.98 -8.13
N TRP A 672 -23.49 -3.09 -7.40
CA TRP A 672 -24.60 -3.69 -6.67
C TRP A 672 -24.15 -4.04 -5.26
N ARG A 673 -24.86 -3.54 -4.26
CA ARG A 673 -24.61 -3.87 -2.86
C ARG A 673 -25.70 -4.80 -2.33
N THR A 674 -25.28 -5.91 -1.74
CA THR A 674 -26.16 -6.88 -1.10
C THR A 674 -25.47 -7.45 0.14
N VAL A 675 -26.08 -8.43 0.80
CA VAL A 675 -25.48 -9.22 1.88
C VAL A 675 -24.97 -10.57 1.36
N ALA A 676 -23.96 -11.13 2.00
CA ALA A 676 -23.35 -12.39 1.55
C ALA A 676 -24.35 -13.56 1.50
N ALA A 677 -25.34 -13.55 2.38
CA ALA A 677 -26.40 -14.56 2.43
C ALA A 677 -27.36 -14.55 1.21
N GLU A 678 -27.43 -13.44 0.48
CA GLU A 678 -28.28 -13.32 -0.72
C GLU A 678 -27.56 -13.78 -2.00
N LEU A 679 -26.25 -13.98 -1.94
CA LEU A 679 -25.52 -14.52 -3.09
C LEU A 679 -25.87 -16.00 -3.28
N PRO A 680 -26.03 -16.46 -4.53
CA PRO A 680 -26.23 -17.88 -4.81
C PRO A 680 -25.07 -18.71 -4.29
N ILE A 681 -25.36 -19.69 -3.46
CA ILE A 681 -24.43 -20.74 -3.01
C ILE A 681 -25.04 -22.10 -3.33
N PRO A 682 -24.25 -23.13 -3.70
CA PRO A 682 -24.79 -24.47 -3.93
C PRO A 682 -25.49 -24.99 -2.70
N ALA A 683 -26.71 -25.54 -2.87
CA ALA A 683 -27.43 -26.23 -1.82
C ALA A 683 -26.88 -27.66 -1.65
N ASP A 684 -27.16 -28.27 -0.50
CA ASP A 684 -26.74 -29.65 -0.26
C ASP A 684 -27.42 -30.61 -1.27
N GLY A 685 -26.60 -31.33 -2.04
CA GLY A 685 -27.07 -32.23 -3.09
C GLY A 685 -27.50 -31.56 -4.40
N GLU A 686 -27.38 -30.24 -4.54
CA GLU A 686 -27.64 -29.53 -5.80
C GLU A 686 -26.58 -29.88 -6.84
N ARG A 687 -27.02 -30.20 -8.09
CA ARG A 687 -26.13 -30.44 -9.21
C ARG A 687 -25.48 -29.13 -9.63
N ASP A 688 -24.20 -29.15 -10.05
CA ASP A 688 -23.47 -27.95 -10.52
C ASP A 688 -24.23 -27.23 -11.66
N ALA A 689 -24.91 -27.94 -12.54
CA ALA A 689 -25.72 -27.38 -13.63
C ALA A 689 -26.91 -26.56 -13.12
N ASP A 690 -27.64 -27.08 -12.11
CA ASP A 690 -28.79 -26.40 -11.50
C ASP A 690 -28.33 -25.13 -10.78
N PHE A 691 -27.17 -25.20 -10.09
CA PHE A 691 -26.56 -24.05 -9.46
C PHE A 691 -26.16 -22.97 -10.48
N VAL A 692 -25.57 -23.35 -11.62
CA VAL A 692 -25.20 -22.40 -12.69
C VAL A 692 -26.45 -21.69 -13.23
N LEU A 693 -27.51 -22.44 -13.57
CA LEU A 693 -28.74 -21.85 -14.10
C LEU A 693 -29.44 -20.94 -13.07
N ARG A 694 -29.52 -21.36 -11.81
CA ARG A 694 -30.06 -20.54 -10.72
C ARG A 694 -29.27 -19.25 -10.52
N THR A 695 -27.94 -19.32 -10.62
CA THR A 695 -27.10 -18.13 -10.51
C THR A 695 -27.30 -17.19 -11.70
N ALA A 696 -27.39 -17.71 -12.91
CA ALA A 696 -27.64 -16.92 -14.11
C ALA A 696 -28.99 -16.17 -14.03
N ARG A 697 -30.05 -16.84 -13.56
CA ARG A 697 -31.37 -16.23 -13.30
C ARG A 697 -31.31 -15.13 -12.25
N TRP A 698 -30.53 -15.35 -11.18
CA TRP A 698 -30.32 -14.34 -10.12
C TRP A 698 -29.63 -13.09 -10.67
N LEU A 699 -28.53 -13.25 -11.43
CA LEU A 699 -27.81 -12.15 -12.06
C LEU A 699 -28.73 -11.35 -12.99
N ARG A 700 -29.48 -12.04 -13.86
CA ARG A 700 -30.43 -11.41 -14.80
C ARG A 700 -31.51 -10.60 -14.08
N ARG A 701 -32.09 -11.18 -13.01
CA ARG A 701 -33.13 -10.52 -12.18
C ARG A 701 -32.64 -9.18 -11.61
N HIS A 702 -31.37 -9.10 -11.21
CA HIS A 702 -30.80 -7.92 -10.59
C HIS A 702 -29.99 -7.04 -11.52
N GLY A 703 -29.93 -7.35 -12.82
CA GLY A 703 -29.19 -6.60 -13.82
C GLY A 703 -27.67 -6.61 -13.59
N ILE A 704 -27.14 -7.67 -12.95
CA ILE A 704 -25.72 -7.82 -12.64
C ILE A 704 -25.03 -8.46 -13.85
N PRO A 705 -23.91 -7.87 -14.35
CA PRO A 705 -23.19 -8.43 -15.48
C PRO A 705 -22.50 -9.75 -15.11
N ARG A 706 -22.13 -10.56 -16.09
CA ARG A 706 -21.42 -11.83 -15.88
C ARG A 706 -19.99 -11.65 -15.37
N ARG A 707 -19.40 -10.49 -15.59
CA ARG A 707 -18.02 -10.14 -15.19
C ARG A 707 -18.03 -8.95 -14.25
N PHE A 708 -17.52 -9.18 -13.05
CA PHE A 708 -17.48 -8.16 -12.00
C PHE A 708 -16.36 -8.43 -11.00
N PHE A 709 -16.06 -7.42 -10.20
CA PHE A 709 -15.23 -7.55 -9.00
C PHE A 709 -16.12 -7.65 -7.77
N ALA A 710 -15.93 -8.69 -6.96
CA ALA A 710 -16.64 -8.88 -5.69
C ALA A 710 -15.77 -8.41 -4.51
N ARG A 711 -16.30 -7.51 -3.67
CA ARG A 711 -15.70 -7.05 -2.41
C ARG A 711 -16.56 -7.47 -1.26
N PHE A 712 -15.99 -8.18 -0.31
CA PHE A 712 -16.68 -8.62 0.90
C PHE A 712 -16.29 -7.71 2.05
N GLY A 713 -17.25 -7.02 2.65
CA GLY A 713 -17.07 -6.24 3.86
C GLY A 713 -16.89 -7.14 5.09
N THR A 714 -16.18 -6.65 6.11
CA THR A 714 -16.17 -7.24 7.45
C THR A 714 -16.94 -6.32 8.38
N ALA A 715 -17.57 -6.88 9.44
CA ALA A 715 -18.19 -6.07 10.47
C ALA A 715 -17.10 -5.28 11.21
N GLY A 716 -17.01 -3.98 10.94
CA GLY A 716 -16.05 -3.05 11.57
C GLY A 716 -15.54 -1.96 10.62
N PRO A 717 -15.07 -0.84 11.15
CA PRO A 717 -14.54 0.24 10.33
C PRO A 717 -13.30 -0.21 9.54
N GLY A 718 -13.39 -0.15 8.23
CA GLY A 718 -12.30 -0.45 7.33
C GLY A 718 -12.18 -1.92 6.87
N GLY A 719 -13.22 -2.72 6.98
CA GLY A 719 -13.21 -4.16 6.73
C GLY A 719 -13.40 -4.62 5.29
N GLU A 720 -13.27 -3.78 4.26
CA GLU A 720 -13.34 -4.27 2.88
C GLU A 720 -12.08 -5.02 2.48
N ARG A 721 -12.27 -6.24 1.97
CA ARG A 721 -11.17 -7.04 1.44
C ARG A 721 -10.88 -6.69 -0.01
N ARG A 722 -9.70 -7.08 -0.48
CA ARG A 722 -9.29 -6.89 -1.88
C ARG A 722 -10.32 -7.44 -2.84
N PRO A 723 -10.62 -6.75 -3.93
CA PRO A 723 -11.59 -7.20 -4.92
C PRO A 723 -11.15 -8.54 -5.52
N MET A 724 -12.11 -9.42 -5.72
CA MET A 724 -11.95 -10.70 -6.41
C MET A 724 -12.59 -10.58 -7.78
N TYR A 725 -11.80 -10.75 -8.86
CA TYR A 725 -12.36 -10.86 -10.19
C TYR A 725 -13.21 -12.13 -10.30
N VAL A 726 -14.39 -12.00 -10.82
CA VAL A 726 -15.35 -13.06 -11.08
C VAL A 726 -15.83 -12.95 -12.52
N ASP A 727 -15.70 -14.05 -13.24
CA ASP A 727 -16.38 -14.31 -14.49
C ASP A 727 -17.24 -15.53 -14.22
N VAL A 728 -18.57 -15.38 -14.21
CA VAL A 728 -19.46 -16.48 -13.87
C VAL A 728 -19.51 -17.55 -14.97
N GLU A 729 -19.11 -17.21 -16.19
CA GLU A 729 -18.94 -18.18 -17.28
C GLU A 729 -17.76 -19.13 -17.02
N ASN A 730 -16.89 -18.79 -16.07
CA ASN A 730 -15.84 -19.66 -15.57
C ASN A 730 -16.35 -20.37 -14.30
N HIS A 731 -16.73 -21.64 -14.42
CA HIS A 731 -17.27 -22.42 -13.32
C HIS A 731 -16.34 -22.46 -12.08
N PHE A 732 -15.02 -22.48 -12.24
CA PHE A 732 -14.08 -22.43 -11.11
C PHE A 732 -14.17 -21.11 -10.33
N LEU A 733 -14.33 -19.98 -11.03
CA LEU A 733 -14.46 -18.67 -10.39
C LEU A 733 -15.84 -18.52 -9.72
N LEU A 734 -16.89 -19.05 -10.34
CA LEU A 734 -18.23 -19.10 -9.76
C LEU A 734 -18.22 -19.87 -8.44
N LEU A 735 -17.63 -21.06 -8.41
CA LEU A 735 -17.45 -21.85 -7.17
C LEU A 735 -16.57 -21.13 -6.13
N SER A 736 -15.59 -20.33 -6.57
CA SER A 736 -14.77 -19.52 -5.67
C SER A 736 -15.58 -18.40 -5.03
N LEU A 737 -16.49 -17.76 -5.77
CA LEU A 737 -17.41 -16.75 -5.27
C LEU A 737 -18.36 -17.36 -4.23
N ALA A 738 -19.03 -18.46 -4.58
CA ALA A 738 -19.94 -19.17 -3.71
C ALA A 738 -19.31 -19.57 -2.37
N ARG A 739 -18.09 -20.09 -2.40
CA ARG A 739 -17.33 -20.42 -1.17
C ARG A 739 -16.93 -19.20 -0.37
N ALA A 740 -16.65 -18.10 -1.05
CA ALA A 740 -16.36 -16.85 -0.37
C ALA A 740 -17.60 -16.32 0.33
N ALA A 741 -18.77 -16.41 -0.28
CA ALA A 741 -20.06 -16.03 0.29
C ALA A 741 -20.45 -16.91 1.49
N ALA A 742 -20.35 -18.24 1.35
CA ALA A 742 -20.70 -19.20 2.40
C ALA A 742 -19.88 -19.08 3.70
N ARG A 743 -18.73 -18.43 3.66
CA ARG A 743 -17.82 -18.27 4.80
C ARG A 743 -17.84 -16.90 5.44
N ARG A 744 -18.77 -16.03 5.02
CA ARG A 744 -18.73 -14.62 5.40
C ARG A 744 -20.11 -14.12 5.72
N GLU A 745 -20.14 -13.27 6.72
CA GLU A 745 -21.29 -12.46 7.08
C GLU A 745 -21.03 -11.02 6.65
N GLY A 746 -22.07 -10.22 6.52
CA GLY A 746 -22.00 -8.81 6.18
C GLY A 746 -22.31 -8.51 4.72
N HIS A 747 -21.99 -7.29 4.32
CA HIS A 747 -22.32 -6.81 2.97
C HIS A 747 -21.29 -7.24 1.93
N VAL A 748 -21.75 -7.32 0.69
CA VAL A 748 -20.94 -7.56 -0.50
C VAL A 748 -21.24 -6.46 -1.50
N VAL A 749 -20.20 -5.92 -2.11
CA VAL A 749 -20.30 -5.01 -3.24
C VAL A 749 -19.79 -5.74 -4.48
N LEU A 750 -20.60 -5.79 -5.52
CA LEU A 750 -20.26 -6.26 -6.84
C LEU A 750 -20.09 -5.03 -7.73
N GLU A 751 -18.95 -4.89 -8.40
CA GLU A 751 -18.66 -3.79 -9.33
C GLU A 751 -18.37 -4.35 -10.71
N GLU A 752 -18.93 -3.79 -11.77
CA GLU A 752 -18.65 -4.24 -13.14
C GLU A 752 -17.15 -4.34 -13.42
N ALA A 753 -16.73 -5.34 -14.19
CA ALA A 753 -15.36 -5.44 -14.67
C ALA A 753 -15.16 -4.41 -15.79
N LEU A 754 -14.62 -3.25 -15.43
CA LEU A 754 -14.40 -2.13 -16.35
C LEU A 754 -12.96 -1.61 -16.19
N PRO A 755 -12.17 -1.47 -17.31
CA PRO A 755 -12.46 -2.08 -18.61
C PRO A 755 -12.53 -3.60 -18.53
N ASP A 756 -13.17 -4.22 -19.53
CA ASP A 756 -13.13 -5.67 -19.65
C ASP A 756 -11.67 -6.11 -19.90
N PRO A 757 -11.18 -7.17 -19.27
CA PRO A 757 -9.84 -7.71 -19.59
C PRO A 757 -9.64 -8.04 -21.06
N ALA A 758 -10.70 -8.35 -21.80
CA ALA A 758 -10.67 -8.57 -23.25
C ALA A 758 -10.33 -7.31 -24.06
N ASP A 759 -10.62 -6.12 -23.52
CA ASP A 759 -10.32 -4.82 -24.14
C ASP A 759 -8.89 -4.34 -23.82
N ALA A 760 -8.13 -5.09 -23.04
CA ALA A 760 -6.79 -4.72 -22.64
C ALA A 760 -5.84 -4.55 -23.85
N PRO A 761 -4.84 -3.65 -23.76
CA PRO A 761 -3.88 -3.43 -24.82
C PRO A 761 -3.06 -4.68 -25.17
N ALA A 762 -2.69 -4.79 -26.45
CA ALA A 762 -1.94 -5.92 -26.99
C ALA A 762 -0.44 -5.64 -27.04
N TYR A 763 0.35 -6.48 -26.39
CA TYR A 763 1.83 -6.43 -26.35
C TYR A 763 2.44 -7.42 -27.32
N GLY A 764 2.15 -7.29 -28.60
CA GLY A 764 2.67 -8.19 -29.64
C GLY A 764 2.36 -9.66 -29.36
N SER A 765 3.39 -10.54 -29.42
CA SER A 765 3.25 -11.97 -29.14
C SER A 765 2.91 -12.31 -27.68
N HIS A 766 3.01 -11.34 -26.74
CA HIS A 766 2.65 -11.54 -25.33
C HIS A 766 1.14 -11.42 -25.06
N GLY A 767 0.36 -11.15 -26.11
CA GLY A 767 -1.10 -11.05 -26.02
C GLY A 767 -1.60 -9.77 -25.32
N ARG A 768 -2.92 -9.71 -25.11
CA ARG A 768 -3.57 -8.62 -24.39
C ARG A 768 -3.30 -8.73 -22.89
N ARG A 769 -2.93 -7.62 -22.26
CA ARG A 769 -2.65 -7.58 -20.82
C ARG A 769 -3.27 -6.37 -20.17
N VAL A 770 -3.96 -6.59 -19.07
CA VAL A 770 -4.51 -5.51 -18.26
C VAL A 770 -3.38 -4.57 -17.86
N THR A 771 -3.54 -3.29 -18.19
CA THR A 771 -2.54 -2.24 -17.97
C THR A 771 -3.13 -1.15 -17.11
N GLU A 772 -2.48 -0.85 -15.99
CA GLU A 772 -2.83 0.23 -15.09
C GLU A 772 -1.82 1.37 -15.24
N TYR A 773 -2.32 2.57 -15.44
CA TYR A 773 -1.57 3.80 -15.50
C TYR A 773 -1.49 4.43 -14.12
N VAL A 774 -0.32 4.95 -13.77
CA VAL A 774 -0.05 5.64 -12.52
C VAL A 774 0.37 7.06 -12.87
N LEU A 775 -0.59 7.96 -12.78
CA LEU A 775 -0.45 9.34 -13.26
C LEU A 775 -0.37 10.29 -12.08
N GLU A 776 0.57 11.20 -12.11
CA GLU A 776 0.64 12.29 -11.15
C GLU A 776 0.01 13.55 -11.74
N VAL A 777 -0.89 14.16 -10.98
CA VAL A 777 -1.58 15.40 -11.33
C VAL A 777 -1.31 16.41 -10.24
N SER A 778 -0.62 17.47 -10.57
CA SER A 778 -0.21 18.53 -9.65
C SER A 778 -0.65 19.91 -10.11
N HIS A 779 -0.87 20.79 -9.15
CA HIS A 779 -1.04 22.20 -9.38
C HIS A 779 0.32 22.87 -9.58
N SER A 780 0.44 23.81 -10.53
CA SER A 780 1.71 24.50 -10.76
C SER A 780 2.14 25.30 -9.52
N PRO A 781 3.41 25.28 -9.12
CA PRO A 781 3.88 25.93 -7.90
C PRO A 781 3.86 27.47 -7.92
N GLU A 782 3.39 28.11 -8.97
CA GLU A 782 3.34 29.58 -9.06
C GLU A 782 2.27 30.24 -8.16
N THR A 783 1.54 29.44 -7.35
CA THR A 783 0.42 29.91 -6.50
C THR A 783 0.57 29.52 -5.02
N TRP A 784 1.77 29.31 -4.52
CA TRP A 784 2.04 29.08 -3.09
C TRP A 784 2.54 30.35 -2.41
#